data_6f03ac6c87e932a87655920859a5d7a7
#
_entry.id   6f03ac6c87e932a87655920859a5d7a7
#
_cell.length_a   1.000
_cell.length_b   1.000
_cell.length_c   1.000
_cell.angle_alpha   90.00
_cell.angle_beta   90.00
_cell.angle_gamma   90.00
#
_symmetry.space_group_name_H-M   'P 1'
#
loop_
_entity.id
_entity.type
_entity.pdbx_description
1 polymer ?
#
loop_
_entity_poly.entity_id
_entity_poly.type
_entity_poly.pdbx_seq_one_letter_code
_entity_poly.pdbx_strand_id
1 'polypeptide(L)'
;MKLFSRETTVGIFRGFSEGGLEFHADLVLPYKNEFQRAPMHGQFLVVQLEDEEEAVLGRITSISSQGRLASSAGEDYGIRAVSEERPIPEDLREQYLKYRVNMRVLGLVRVVNGDLVFAASHRRLPHVGSKVAFLTDEVLREVAGHNIDDAAEIGYFALGEFIYASGDPRLAHAPWMQIKSPLVIPKFHVIDLVARRTLVFARAGFGKSNLVKLLFANLYRNTPTVEKRGGKQVPVGTVIFDPDGEYFWPDDKNRPGLCDVPELQDKVVVFTPKAGPSLFYQSFVAGDIRLDIRRLRPSDVISIALSPEKQDQQNVRKLKGMNDADWHQLVDLIHRDGNGADGHTVRQLLRLEDGQEAEMVAARANMTTIVRMLHDPSSQMMDMLLAALREGRICVIDISQMRGTPALVLSGLILRRIFDHNQEEFTKAQPETIPVIAVVEEAQAVLGSTGSSGEGPYVSWVKEGRKYDLGAVLITQQPGSISGEILSQGDNWFAFHLLSAGDLKAVKSANAHFSDDILSSLLNEPIPGHGVFWSSVGGKSYPIPIRVLSFEGQYQARDPKYDQPGADTAAAELRYRFNAALASARRLVPADTTPSALQATMTEAPHDEPEVDEEQDTLATYEDASIEAFKNDKAFLNRLTQYGVPWKGVQEQLKKFIPDVLSDRDNMAYRLVPKAMTAIFGEQEVGWKTEKRPAKSGSKPTTWVLVLQGESS
;
A
#
# COMPACT_ATOMS: atom_id res chain seq x y z
N MET A 1 -5.37 -16.66 -38.10
CA MET A 1 -6.15 -16.81 -36.87
C MET A 1 -7.61 -17.05 -37.21
N LYS A 2 -8.33 -17.97 -36.50
CA LYS A 2 -9.76 -18.25 -36.72
C LYS A 2 -10.51 -18.01 -35.42
N LEU A 3 -11.61 -17.25 -35.43
CA LEU A 3 -12.47 -17.03 -34.27
C LEU A 3 -13.39 -18.22 -33.99
N PHE A 4 -13.80 -18.93 -35.01
CA PHE A 4 -14.74 -20.04 -34.91
C PHE A 4 -14.14 -21.31 -35.49
N SER A 5 -14.35 -22.44 -34.80
CA SER A 5 -14.10 -23.79 -35.30
C SER A 5 -15.27 -24.70 -34.90
N ARG A 6 -15.35 -25.87 -35.49
CA ARG A 6 -16.40 -26.85 -35.12
C ARG A 6 -16.25 -27.31 -33.68
N GLU A 7 -15.01 -27.42 -33.20
CA GLU A 7 -14.69 -27.90 -31.83
C GLU A 7 -15.02 -26.85 -30.76
N THR A 8 -14.75 -25.58 -31.05
CA THR A 8 -14.97 -24.48 -30.11
C THR A 8 -16.40 -23.95 -30.11
N THR A 9 -17.19 -24.24 -31.15
CA THR A 9 -18.60 -23.83 -31.24
C THR A 9 -19.43 -24.57 -30.20
N VAL A 10 -20.08 -23.84 -29.29
CA VAL A 10 -20.74 -24.39 -28.10
C VAL A 10 -22.19 -23.99 -27.95
N GLY A 11 -22.71 -23.05 -28.74
CA GLY A 11 -24.10 -22.63 -28.58
C GLY A 11 -24.55 -21.55 -29.54
N ILE A 12 -25.66 -20.92 -29.19
CA ILE A 12 -26.31 -19.87 -29.98
C ILE A 12 -26.64 -18.64 -29.15
N PHE A 13 -26.63 -17.48 -29.80
CA PHE A 13 -27.07 -16.21 -29.27
C PHE A 13 -28.61 -16.11 -29.28
N ARG A 14 -29.21 -15.65 -28.20
CA ARG A 14 -30.66 -15.44 -28.07
C ARG A 14 -31.10 -14.00 -28.13
N GLY A 15 -30.28 -13.09 -27.64
CA GLY A 15 -30.58 -11.67 -27.54
C GLY A 15 -29.72 -10.97 -26.51
N PHE A 16 -29.95 -9.68 -26.36
CA PHE A 16 -29.35 -8.93 -25.25
C PHE A 16 -30.30 -8.88 -24.07
N SER A 17 -29.74 -8.83 -22.87
CA SER A 17 -30.46 -8.55 -21.63
C SER A 17 -29.99 -7.22 -21.06
N GLU A 18 -30.89 -6.47 -20.44
CA GLU A 18 -30.55 -5.26 -19.73
C GLU A 18 -29.78 -5.59 -18.46
N GLY A 19 -28.63 -4.94 -18.24
CA GLY A 19 -27.76 -5.10 -17.07
C GLY A 19 -27.33 -3.77 -16.44
N GLY A 20 -28.20 -2.77 -16.43
CA GLY A 20 -27.88 -1.44 -15.91
C GLY A 20 -26.90 -0.69 -16.82
N LEU A 21 -25.68 -0.43 -16.31
CA LEU A 21 -24.61 0.22 -17.09
C LEU A 21 -23.85 -0.78 -18.01
N GLU A 22 -24.15 -2.06 -17.92
CA GLU A 22 -23.44 -3.13 -18.59
C GLU A 22 -24.30 -3.75 -19.69
N PHE A 23 -23.68 -4.11 -20.80
CA PHE A 23 -24.34 -4.87 -21.85
C PHE A 23 -24.13 -6.36 -21.63
N HIS A 24 -25.22 -7.11 -21.60
CA HIS A 24 -25.19 -8.56 -21.42
C HIS A 24 -25.85 -9.27 -22.59
N ALA A 25 -25.23 -10.36 -23.02
CA ALA A 25 -25.79 -11.28 -24.02
C ALA A 25 -26.36 -12.52 -23.34
N ASP A 26 -27.56 -12.92 -23.76
CA ASP A 26 -28.24 -14.13 -23.35
C ASP A 26 -27.95 -15.26 -24.37
N LEU A 27 -27.34 -16.33 -23.90
CA LEU A 27 -26.86 -17.44 -24.72
C LEU A 27 -27.51 -18.76 -24.28
N VAL A 28 -27.62 -19.70 -25.21
CA VAL A 28 -28.01 -21.09 -24.90
C VAL A 28 -26.89 -22.02 -25.35
N LEU A 29 -26.40 -22.82 -24.41
CA LEU A 29 -25.42 -23.87 -24.65
C LEU A 29 -26.10 -25.22 -24.43
N PRO A 30 -26.07 -26.17 -25.39
CA PRO A 30 -26.46 -27.55 -25.14
C PRO A 30 -25.53 -28.17 -24.08
N TYR A 31 -26.05 -29.14 -23.33
CA TYR A 31 -25.22 -29.90 -22.42
C TYR A 31 -24.10 -30.63 -23.17
N LYS A 32 -22.89 -30.57 -22.63
CA LYS A 32 -21.75 -31.38 -23.03
C LYS A 32 -21.04 -31.87 -21.77
N ASN A 33 -20.68 -33.15 -21.74
CA ASN A 33 -20.00 -33.77 -20.58
C ASN A 33 -18.65 -33.08 -20.27
N GLU A 34 -17.98 -32.58 -21.32
CA GLU A 34 -16.71 -31.84 -21.22
C GLU A 34 -16.80 -30.57 -20.38
N PHE A 35 -18.01 -29.96 -20.26
CA PHE A 35 -18.22 -28.76 -19.44
C PHE A 35 -17.96 -28.98 -17.95
N GLN A 36 -18.05 -30.24 -17.47
CA GLN A 36 -17.70 -30.58 -16.09
C GLN A 36 -16.19 -30.47 -15.80
N ARG A 37 -15.37 -30.48 -16.84
CA ARG A 37 -13.91 -30.42 -16.77
C ARG A 37 -13.33 -29.10 -17.26
N ALA A 38 -14.17 -28.14 -17.58
CA ALA A 38 -13.79 -26.83 -18.11
C ALA A 38 -14.24 -25.71 -17.16
N PRO A 39 -13.46 -24.64 -17.01
CA PRO A 39 -13.92 -23.46 -16.31
C PRO A 39 -15.04 -22.82 -17.13
N MET A 40 -16.25 -22.78 -16.58
CA MET A 40 -17.38 -22.17 -17.27
C MET A 40 -17.61 -20.73 -16.80
N HIS A 41 -17.65 -20.51 -15.48
CA HIS A 41 -17.81 -19.17 -14.91
C HIS A 41 -16.52 -18.34 -15.10
N GLY A 42 -16.68 -17.10 -15.56
CA GLY A 42 -15.54 -16.22 -15.85
C GLY A 42 -14.84 -16.47 -17.20
N GLN A 43 -15.19 -17.56 -17.93
CA GLN A 43 -14.61 -17.90 -19.22
C GLN A 43 -14.99 -16.89 -20.29
N PHE A 44 -14.08 -16.66 -21.24
CA PHE A 44 -14.35 -15.83 -22.41
C PHE A 44 -15.07 -16.61 -23.52
N LEU A 45 -16.00 -15.91 -24.17
CA LEU A 45 -16.75 -16.39 -25.32
C LEU A 45 -16.75 -15.36 -26.44
N VAL A 46 -16.93 -15.84 -27.66
CA VAL A 46 -17.20 -14.99 -28.83
C VAL A 46 -18.55 -15.33 -29.45
N VAL A 47 -19.27 -14.29 -29.89
CA VAL A 47 -20.54 -14.40 -30.60
C VAL A 47 -20.36 -13.84 -32.01
N GLN A 48 -20.61 -14.63 -33.02
CA GLN A 48 -20.47 -14.28 -34.43
C GLN A 48 -21.34 -13.07 -34.80
N LEU A 49 -20.78 -12.14 -35.58
CA LEU A 49 -21.49 -11.03 -36.22
C LEU A 49 -21.93 -11.43 -37.64
N GLU A 50 -21.49 -10.71 -38.65
CA GLU A 50 -21.88 -10.96 -40.05
C GLU A 50 -21.14 -12.18 -40.65
N ASP A 51 -19.87 -12.31 -40.36
CA ASP A 51 -19.00 -13.38 -40.82
C ASP A 51 -18.22 -14.05 -39.68
N GLU A 52 -17.33 -14.98 -39.99
CA GLU A 52 -16.50 -15.69 -39.02
C GLU A 52 -15.22 -14.93 -38.65
N GLU A 53 -14.95 -13.77 -39.22
CA GLU A 53 -13.79 -12.92 -38.95
C GLU A 53 -14.10 -11.81 -37.94
N GLU A 54 -15.40 -11.60 -37.60
CA GLU A 54 -15.88 -10.64 -36.64
C GLU A 54 -16.75 -11.26 -35.58
N ALA A 55 -16.53 -10.85 -34.33
CA ALA A 55 -17.30 -11.33 -33.18
C ALA A 55 -17.47 -10.30 -32.06
N VAL A 56 -18.50 -10.44 -31.29
CA VAL A 56 -18.63 -9.84 -29.96
C VAL A 56 -17.86 -10.69 -28.97
N LEU A 57 -16.89 -10.08 -28.27
CA LEU A 57 -16.16 -10.69 -27.16
C LEU A 57 -16.89 -10.44 -25.86
N GLY A 58 -17.01 -11.45 -25.04
CA GLY A 58 -17.57 -11.31 -23.70
C GLY A 58 -17.08 -12.37 -22.72
N ARG A 59 -17.48 -12.21 -21.48
CA ARG A 59 -17.14 -13.10 -20.37
C ARG A 59 -18.42 -13.62 -19.70
N ILE A 60 -18.44 -14.90 -19.37
CA ILE A 60 -19.57 -15.56 -18.69
C ILE A 60 -19.67 -14.99 -17.26
N THR A 61 -20.85 -14.47 -16.92
CA THR A 61 -21.15 -13.90 -15.59
C THR A 61 -22.12 -14.75 -14.78
N SER A 62 -22.99 -15.51 -15.45
CA SER A 62 -23.86 -16.45 -14.76
C SER A 62 -24.28 -17.60 -15.66
N ILE A 63 -24.57 -18.74 -15.04
CA ILE A 63 -24.99 -19.96 -15.71
C ILE A 63 -26.17 -20.55 -14.94
N SER A 64 -27.20 -20.94 -15.65
CA SER A 64 -28.36 -21.65 -15.09
C SER A 64 -28.72 -22.86 -15.93
N SER A 65 -29.15 -23.96 -15.30
CA SER A 65 -29.64 -25.13 -15.97
C SER A 65 -31.05 -24.90 -16.51
N GLN A 66 -31.31 -25.34 -17.72
CA GLN A 66 -32.63 -25.29 -18.36
C GLN A 66 -32.94 -26.60 -19.10
N GLY A 67 -34.17 -26.77 -19.53
CA GLY A 67 -34.62 -27.95 -20.25
C GLY A 67 -35.51 -28.85 -19.39
N ARG A 68 -35.92 -29.98 -19.98
CA ARG A 68 -36.90 -30.88 -19.30
C ARG A 68 -36.31 -31.53 -18.04
N LEU A 69 -35.00 -31.79 -17.98
CA LEU A 69 -34.35 -32.33 -16.78
C LEU A 69 -34.29 -31.31 -15.64
N ALA A 70 -34.33 -30.02 -15.93
CA ALA A 70 -34.38 -28.94 -14.94
C ALA A 70 -35.82 -28.49 -14.59
N SER A 71 -36.84 -29.21 -15.02
CA SER A 71 -38.22 -29.01 -14.63
C SER A 71 -38.60 -29.91 -13.42
N SER A 72 -39.70 -29.62 -12.75
CA SER A 72 -40.17 -30.43 -11.61
C SER A 72 -40.26 -31.93 -11.90
N ALA A 73 -40.72 -32.31 -13.09
CA ALA A 73 -40.77 -33.73 -13.50
C ALA A 73 -39.35 -34.32 -13.70
N GLY A 74 -38.41 -33.52 -14.17
CA GLY A 74 -36.98 -33.92 -14.30
C GLY A 74 -36.30 -34.04 -12.95
N GLU A 75 -36.63 -33.17 -12.01
CA GLU A 75 -36.12 -33.23 -10.63
C GLU A 75 -36.61 -34.52 -9.94
N ASP A 76 -37.88 -34.87 -10.08
CA ASP A 76 -38.42 -36.12 -9.55
C ASP A 76 -37.75 -37.36 -10.15
N TYR A 77 -37.49 -37.35 -11.45
CA TYR A 77 -36.69 -38.37 -12.11
C TYR A 77 -35.28 -38.47 -11.56
N GLY A 78 -34.61 -37.33 -11.40
CA GLY A 78 -33.24 -37.24 -10.85
C GLY A 78 -33.16 -37.79 -9.42
N ILE A 79 -34.12 -37.42 -8.56
CA ILE A 79 -34.21 -37.89 -7.17
C ILE A 79 -34.38 -39.41 -7.14
N ARG A 80 -35.28 -39.96 -7.97
CA ARG A 80 -35.43 -41.42 -8.05
C ARG A 80 -34.18 -42.13 -8.54
N ALA A 81 -33.55 -41.61 -9.59
CA ALA A 81 -32.29 -42.17 -10.10
C ALA A 81 -31.23 -42.26 -9.03
N VAL A 82 -31.06 -41.18 -8.24
CA VAL A 82 -30.09 -41.16 -7.10
C VAL A 82 -30.51 -42.14 -6.02
N SER A 83 -31.80 -42.21 -5.66
CA SER A 83 -32.31 -43.15 -4.65
C SER A 83 -32.13 -44.61 -5.03
N GLU A 84 -32.11 -44.90 -6.32
CA GLU A 84 -31.92 -46.23 -6.89
C GLU A 84 -30.46 -46.48 -7.31
N GLU A 85 -29.52 -45.59 -6.94
CA GLU A 85 -28.10 -45.64 -7.28
C GLU A 85 -27.83 -45.76 -8.79
N ARG A 86 -28.74 -45.27 -9.62
CA ARG A 86 -28.63 -45.29 -11.07
C ARG A 86 -28.11 -43.92 -11.59
N PRO A 87 -27.05 -43.89 -12.40
CA PRO A 87 -26.66 -42.64 -13.05
C PRO A 87 -27.75 -42.23 -14.08
N ILE A 88 -27.96 -40.91 -14.20
CA ILE A 88 -28.77 -40.38 -15.31
C ILE A 88 -27.99 -40.60 -16.60
N PRO A 89 -28.57 -41.35 -17.59
CA PRO A 89 -27.89 -41.60 -18.86
C PRO A 89 -27.45 -40.32 -19.58
N GLU A 90 -26.31 -40.38 -20.24
CA GLU A 90 -25.69 -39.21 -20.89
C GLU A 90 -26.53 -38.71 -22.05
N ASP A 91 -27.10 -39.59 -22.83
CA ASP A 91 -28.02 -39.29 -23.93
C ASP A 91 -29.28 -38.50 -23.46
N LEU A 92 -29.81 -38.81 -22.27
CA LEU A 92 -30.86 -38.01 -21.68
C LEU A 92 -30.41 -36.64 -21.25
N ARG A 93 -29.17 -36.51 -20.72
CA ARG A 93 -28.59 -35.20 -20.38
C ARG A 93 -28.40 -34.36 -21.63
N GLU A 94 -27.79 -34.92 -22.68
CA GLU A 94 -27.57 -34.23 -23.95
C GLU A 94 -28.89 -33.79 -24.61
N GLN A 95 -29.93 -34.61 -24.55
CA GLN A 95 -31.19 -34.31 -25.18
C GLN A 95 -32.04 -33.31 -24.41
N TYR A 96 -32.02 -33.36 -23.06
CA TYR A 96 -33.01 -32.66 -22.22
C TYR A 96 -32.42 -31.64 -21.25
N LEU A 97 -31.09 -31.47 -21.23
CA LEU A 97 -30.41 -30.44 -20.44
C LEU A 97 -29.76 -29.38 -21.34
N LYS A 98 -29.97 -28.14 -21.01
CA LYS A 98 -29.31 -26.97 -21.65
C LYS A 98 -28.87 -26.01 -20.60
N TYR A 99 -27.88 -25.18 -20.94
CA TYR A 99 -27.48 -24.09 -20.08
C TYR A 99 -27.90 -22.76 -20.70
N ARG A 100 -28.54 -21.93 -19.88
CA ARG A 100 -28.71 -20.52 -20.16
C ARG A 100 -27.54 -19.78 -19.54
N VAL A 101 -26.81 -19.04 -20.36
CA VAL A 101 -25.61 -18.35 -19.98
C VAL A 101 -25.80 -16.87 -20.22
N ASN A 102 -25.52 -16.06 -19.20
CA ASN A 102 -25.42 -14.63 -19.32
C ASN A 102 -23.96 -14.26 -19.50
N MET A 103 -23.66 -13.47 -20.53
CA MET A 103 -22.31 -13.04 -20.91
C MET A 103 -22.24 -11.52 -20.88
N ARG A 104 -21.35 -10.96 -20.06
CA ARG A 104 -21.04 -9.54 -20.15
C ARG A 104 -20.26 -9.24 -21.43
N VAL A 105 -20.75 -8.29 -22.22
CA VAL A 105 -20.09 -7.83 -23.43
C VAL A 105 -18.89 -6.94 -23.08
N LEU A 106 -17.72 -7.28 -23.59
CA LEU A 106 -16.46 -6.54 -23.35
C LEU A 106 -16.11 -5.62 -24.53
N GLY A 107 -16.46 -6.03 -25.75
CA GLY A 107 -16.18 -5.29 -26.97
C GLY A 107 -16.30 -6.17 -28.21
N LEU A 108 -15.70 -5.72 -29.29
CA LEU A 108 -15.65 -6.43 -30.56
C LEU A 108 -14.23 -6.91 -30.85
N VAL A 109 -14.12 -8.08 -31.45
CA VAL A 109 -12.87 -8.60 -32.01
C VAL A 109 -13.03 -8.84 -33.52
N ARG A 110 -11.97 -8.53 -34.26
CA ARG A 110 -11.90 -8.72 -35.69
C ARG A 110 -10.54 -9.26 -36.07
N VAL A 111 -10.51 -10.19 -37.02
CA VAL A 111 -9.26 -10.65 -37.63
C VAL A 111 -8.94 -9.77 -38.86
N VAL A 112 -7.82 -9.05 -38.82
CA VAL A 112 -7.35 -8.18 -39.89
C VAL A 112 -5.93 -8.60 -40.26
N ASN A 113 -5.72 -9.01 -41.52
CA ASN A 113 -4.43 -9.49 -41.99
C ASN A 113 -3.82 -10.65 -41.16
N GLY A 114 -4.64 -11.44 -40.50
CA GLY A 114 -4.19 -12.54 -39.64
C GLY A 114 -4.03 -12.16 -38.13
N ASP A 115 -4.08 -10.87 -37.80
CA ASP A 115 -3.96 -10.37 -36.42
C ASP A 115 -5.33 -10.08 -35.83
N LEU A 116 -5.46 -10.24 -34.50
CA LEU A 116 -6.67 -9.93 -33.75
C LEU A 116 -6.67 -8.47 -33.32
N VAL A 117 -7.65 -7.73 -33.79
CA VAL A 117 -7.88 -6.34 -33.38
C VAL A 117 -9.07 -6.30 -32.42
N PHE A 118 -8.89 -5.66 -31.28
CA PHE A 118 -9.94 -5.42 -30.28
C PHE A 118 -10.44 -3.98 -30.36
N ALA A 119 -11.75 -3.79 -30.24
CA ALA A 119 -12.39 -2.48 -30.09
C ALA A 119 -13.40 -2.53 -28.92
N ALA A 120 -13.28 -1.63 -27.97
CA ALA A 120 -14.20 -1.47 -26.85
C ALA A 120 -15.54 -0.84 -27.32
N SER A 121 -16.25 -1.53 -28.22
CA SER A 121 -17.51 -1.10 -28.84
C SER A 121 -18.63 -2.06 -28.52
N HIS A 122 -19.80 -1.53 -28.17
CA HIS A 122 -21.01 -2.32 -27.87
C HIS A 122 -22.17 -2.02 -28.82
N ARG A 123 -21.89 -1.40 -29.98
CA ARG A 123 -22.91 -0.84 -30.87
C ARG A 123 -23.38 -1.79 -31.95
N ARG A 124 -22.67 -2.90 -32.20
CA ARG A 124 -23.06 -3.90 -33.20
C ARG A 124 -23.76 -5.07 -32.53
N LEU A 125 -24.82 -5.56 -33.16
CA LEU A 125 -25.69 -6.60 -32.63
C LEU A 125 -25.51 -7.89 -33.44
N PRO A 126 -25.24 -9.04 -32.79
CA PRO A 126 -25.37 -10.35 -33.40
C PRO A 126 -26.83 -10.64 -33.77
N HIS A 127 -27.05 -11.47 -34.77
CA HIS A 127 -28.38 -11.99 -35.08
C HIS A 127 -28.78 -13.11 -34.12
N VAL A 128 -30.04 -13.22 -33.77
CA VAL A 128 -30.58 -14.36 -33.02
C VAL A 128 -30.24 -15.66 -33.78
N GLY A 129 -29.65 -16.62 -33.07
CA GLY A 129 -29.15 -17.85 -33.67
C GLY A 129 -27.69 -17.81 -34.15
N SER A 130 -27.02 -16.65 -34.05
CA SER A 130 -25.57 -16.57 -34.32
C SER A 130 -24.77 -17.56 -33.47
N LYS A 131 -23.69 -18.08 -34.05
CA LYS A 131 -22.79 -19.03 -33.37
C LYS A 131 -22.16 -18.42 -32.13
N VAL A 132 -22.07 -19.19 -31.07
CA VAL A 132 -21.30 -18.90 -29.86
C VAL A 132 -20.18 -19.92 -29.75
N ALA A 133 -18.96 -19.43 -29.50
CA ALA A 133 -17.79 -20.29 -29.37
C ALA A 133 -16.92 -19.90 -28.17
N PHE A 134 -16.25 -20.91 -27.58
CA PHE A 134 -15.07 -20.64 -26.74
C PHE A 134 -13.93 -20.09 -27.62
N LEU A 135 -13.02 -19.36 -27.00
CA LEU A 135 -11.85 -18.86 -27.71
C LEU A 135 -10.95 -20.02 -28.14
N THR A 136 -10.43 -19.95 -29.37
CA THR A 136 -9.33 -20.82 -29.78
C THR A 136 -8.07 -20.46 -28.98
N ASP A 137 -7.11 -21.37 -28.91
CA ASP A 137 -5.84 -21.18 -28.17
C ASP A 137 -5.12 -19.90 -28.60
N GLU A 138 -5.09 -19.59 -29.91
CA GLU A 138 -4.50 -18.39 -30.47
C GLU A 138 -5.25 -17.13 -30.00
N VAL A 139 -6.57 -17.14 -30.09
CA VAL A 139 -7.42 -16.00 -29.70
C VAL A 139 -7.35 -15.77 -28.19
N LEU A 140 -7.31 -16.85 -27.37
CA LEU A 140 -7.17 -16.74 -25.92
C LEU A 140 -5.85 -16.06 -25.55
N ARG A 141 -4.75 -16.42 -26.19
CA ARG A 141 -3.45 -15.76 -25.97
C ARG A 141 -3.51 -14.27 -26.27
N GLU A 142 -4.12 -13.89 -27.40
CA GLU A 142 -4.27 -12.47 -27.78
C GLU A 142 -5.17 -11.72 -26.79
N VAL A 143 -6.32 -12.28 -26.44
CA VAL A 143 -7.26 -11.66 -25.51
C VAL A 143 -6.64 -11.49 -24.13
N ALA A 144 -5.92 -12.49 -23.63
CA ALA A 144 -5.24 -12.44 -22.33
C ALA A 144 -3.95 -11.60 -22.34
N GLY A 145 -3.49 -11.13 -23.48
CA GLY A 145 -2.28 -10.30 -23.57
C GLY A 145 -0.97 -11.09 -23.50
N HIS A 146 -0.97 -12.36 -23.93
CA HIS A 146 0.24 -13.20 -23.96
C HIS A 146 1.27 -12.72 -25.01
N ASN A 147 0.79 -12.24 -26.16
CA ASN A 147 1.63 -11.86 -27.30
C ASN A 147 2.00 -10.36 -27.31
N ILE A 148 1.85 -9.66 -26.19
CA ILE A 148 2.29 -8.26 -26.09
C ILE A 148 3.83 -8.24 -26.11
N ASP A 149 4.40 -7.51 -27.08
CA ASP A 149 5.84 -7.32 -27.20
C ASP A 149 6.37 -6.36 -26.15
N ASP A 150 7.65 -6.46 -25.79
CA ASP A 150 8.36 -5.59 -24.84
C ASP A 150 7.64 -5.39 -23.49
N ALA A 151 6.89 -6.40 -23.06
CA ALA A 151 6.13 -6.38 -21.82
C ALA A 151 6.58 -7.48 -20.84
N ALA A 152 6.49 -7.19 -19.54
CA ALA A 152 6.83 -8.14 -18.49
C ALA A 152 5.74 -9.19 -18.30
N GLU A 153 6.15 -10.42 -18.09
CA GLU A 153 5.27 -11.52 -17.70
C GLU A 153 4.82 -11.31 -16.25
N ILE A 154 3.51 -11.21 -16.00
CA ILE A 154 2.98 -10.94 -14.66
C ILE A 154 2.37 -12.16 -13.99
N GLY A 155 1.90 -13.14 -14.77
CA GLY A 155 1.23 -14.31 -14.21
C GLY A 155 0.75 -15.27 -15.29
N TYR A 156 0.13 -16.36 -14.86
CA TYR A 156 -0.63 -17.24 -15.74
C TYR A 156 -2.08 -16.76 -15.82
N PHE A 157 -2.73 -16.92 -16.98
CA PHE A 157 -4.18 -16.82 -17.05
C PHE A 157 -4.80 -17.93 -16.21
N ALA A 158 -5.69 -17.60 -15.28
CA ALA A 158 -6.22 -18.56 -14.32
C ALA A 158 -7.69 -18.25 -13.97
N LEU A 159 -8.49 -19.30 -13.91
CA LEU A 159 -9.90 -19.25 -13.50
C LEU A 159 -10.12 -20.28 -12.37
N GLY A 160 -10.16 -19.83 -11.13
CA GLY A 160 -10.19 -20.70 -9.96
C GLY A 160 -9.00 -21.67 -9.94
N GLU A 161 -9.27 -22.97 -9.85
CA GLU A 161 -8.24 -24.03 -9.89
C GLU A 161 -7.63 -24.25 -11.28
N PHE A 162 -8.22 -23.74 -12.35
CA PHE A 162 -7.76 -23.94 -13.73
C PHE A 162 -6.69 -22.92 -14.10
N ILE A 163 -5.46 -23.41 -14.30
CA ILE A 163 -4.31 -22.56 -14.60
C ILE A 163 -3.76 -22.93 -15.98
N TYR A 164 -3.69 -21.96 -16.88
CA TYR A 164 -3.21 -22.12 -18.25
C TYR A 164 -1.67 -22.01 -18.30
N ALA A 165 -1.00 -23.05 -17.87
CA ALA A 165 0.43 -23.08 -17.65
C ALA A 165 1.12 -24.34 -18.25
N SER A 166 0.53 -24.95 -19.28
CA SER A 166 1.03 -26.19 -19.86
C SER A 166 2.51 -26.08 -20.28
N GLY A 167 3.36 -26.95 -19.71
CA GLY A 167 4.77 -27.00 -20.04
C GLY A 167 5.66 -25.93 -19.41
N ASP A 168 5.14 -25.11 -18.50
CA ASP A 168 5.95 -24.12 -17.78
C ASP A 168 6.53 -24.74 -16.48
N PRO A 169 7.89 -24.87 -16.37
CA PRO A 169 8.53 -25.45 -15.19
C PRO A 169 8.52 -24.54 -13.98
N ARG A 170 8.16 -23.25 -14.12
CA ARG A 170 8.11 -22.27 -13.03
C ARG A 170 6.90 -22.46 -12.13
N LEU A 171 5.87 -23.19 -12.58
CA LEU A 171 4.67 -23.45 -11.80
C LEU A 171 4.93 -24.55 -10.77
N ALA A 172 4.79 -24.24 -9.50
CA ALA A 172 4.75 -25.23 -8.45
C ALA A 172 3.39 -25.97 -8.47
N HIS A 173 3.42 -27.30 -8.57
CA HIS A 173 2.21 -28.11 -8.51
C HIS A 173 1.66 -28.16 -7.09
N ALA A 174 0.41 -27.76 -6.93
CA ALA A 174 -0.37 -28.00 -5.72
C ALA A 174 -1.55 -28.96 -6.04
N PRO A 175 -1.99 -29.80 -5.09
CA PRO A 175 -3.03 -30.82 -5.35
C PRO A 175 -4.35 -30.27 -5.91
N TRP A 176 -4.66 -29.01 -5.64
CA TRP A 176 -5.87 -28.36 -6.10
C TRP A 176 -5.75 -27.77 -7.52
N MET A 177 -4.54 -27.65 -8.08
CA MET A 177 -4.31 -27.06 -9.40
C MET A 177 -4.70 -28.02 -10.52
N GLN A 178 -5.43 -27.51 -11.51
CA GLN A 178 -5.70 -28.18 -12.77
C GLN A 178 -4.98 -27.45 -13.90
N ILE A 179 -3.88 -28.01 -14.35
CA ILE A 179 -3.08 -27.42 -15.42
C ILE A 179 -3.79 -27.61 -16.77
N LYS A 180 -4.04 -26.49 -17.46
CA LYS A 180 -4.68 -26.45 -18.77
C LYS A 180 -3.67 -26.07 -19.86
N SER A 181 -3.97 -26.50 -21.08
CA SER A 181 -3.39 -25.99 -22.33
C SER A 181 -4.34 -24.94 -22.91
N PRO A 182 -3.80 -23.94 -23.63
CA PRO A 182 -2.38 -23.69 -23.92
C PRO A 182 -1.68 -23.00 -22.74
N LEU A 183 -0.36 -22.81 -22.84
CA LEU A 183 0.35 -21.84 -21.98
C LEU A 183 -0.13 -20.43 -22.34
N VAL A 184 -0.69 -19.71 -21.33
CA VAL A 184 -1.15 -18.32 -21.48
C VAL A 184 -0.59 -17.49 -20.34
N ILE A 185 0.33 -16.58 -20.67
CA ILE A 185 0.97 -15.69 -19.70
C ILE A 185 0.58 -14.25 -20.02
N PRO A 186 -0.38 -13.66 -19.31
CA PRO A 186 -0.67 -12.23 -19.38
C PRO A 186 0.60 -11.40 -19.14
N LYS A 187 0.81 -10.41 -19.98
CA LYS A 187 1.93 -9.49 -19.90
C LYS A 187 1.46 -8.07 -19.65
N PHE A 188 2.31 -7.27 -19.05
CA PHE A 188 2.07 -5.87 -18.73
C PHE A 188 3.27 -5.02 -19.12
N HIS A 189 3.03 -3.92 -19.82
CA HIS A 189 4.07 -2.93 -20.07
C HIS A 189 4.44 -2.24 -18.77
N VAL A 190 5.50 -2.70 -18.10
CA VAL A 190 5.92 -2.14 -16.80
C VAL A 190 6.28 -0.66 -16.87
N ILE A 191 6.58 -0.13 -18.07
CA ILE A 191 6.74 1.31 -18.27
C ILE A 191 5.45 2.09 -17.98
N ASP A 192 4.29 1.45 -18.00
CA ASP A 192 3.01 2.04 -17.61
C ASP A 192 2.84 2.24 -16.10
N LEU A 193 3.86 1.93 -15.30
CA LEU A 193 3.97 2.38 -13.90
C LEU A 193 4.46 3.83 -13.81
N VAL A 194 5.18 4.32 -14.83
CA VAL A 194 5.76 5.66 -14.86
C VAL A 194 4.67 6.70 -15.02
N ALA A 195 4.69 7.72 -14.15
CA ALA A 195 3.71 8.82 -14.13
C ALA A 195 2.23 8.36 -14.05
N ARG A 196 1.96 7.17 -13.52
CA ARG A 196 0.61 6.61 -13.38
C ARG A 196 0.34 6.13 -11.96
N ARG A 197 -0.94 5.84 -11.67
CA ARG A 197 -1.37 5.30 -10.38
C ARG A 197 -1.69 3.83 -10.55
N THR A 198 -0.93 3.01 -9.87
CA THR A 198 -1.14 1.56 -9.80
C THR A 198 -1.68 1.21 -8.42
N LEU A 199 -2.81 0.54 -8.38
CA LEU A 199 -3.48 0.12 -7.15
C LEU A 199 -3.31 -1.38 -6.98
N VAL A 200 -2.85 -1.80 -5.81
CA VAL A 200 -2.70 -3.22 -5.44
C VAL A 200 -3.54 -3.50 -4.21
N PHE A 201 -4.60 -4.26 -4.38
CA PHE A 201 -5.53 -4.65 -3.33
C PHE A 201 -5.30 -6.10 -2.96
N ALA A 202 -4.92 -6.38 -1.75
CA ALA A 202 -4.78 -7.75 -1.29
C ALA A 202 -4.74 -7.83 0.23
N ARG A 203 -5.32 -8.89 0.76
CA ARG A 203 -5.11 -9.28 2.15
C ARG A 203 -3.66 -9.73 2.39
N ALA A 204 -3.21 -9.75 3.66
CA ALA A 204 -1.90 -10.27 4.02
C ALA A 204 -1.71 -11.72 3.53
N GLY A 205 -0.53 -12.05 3.01
CA GLY A 205 -0.20 -13.39 2.50
C GLY A 205 -0.69 -13.70 1.08
N PHE A 206 -1.35 -12.78 0.38
CA PHE A 206 -1.85 -13.00 -0.99
C PHE A 206 -0.93 -12.49 -2.10
N GLY A 207 0.35 -12.19 -1.81
CA GLY A 207 1.38 -11.96 -2.82
C GLY A 207 1.59 -10.50 -3.22
N LYS A 208 1.21 -9.51 -2.39
CA LYS A 208 1.45 -8.07 -2.65
C LYS A 208 2.92 -7.78 -2.91
N SER A 209 3.79 -8.06 -1.93
CA SER A 209 5.23 -7.80 -2.01
C SER A 209 5.90 -8.62 -3.12
N ASN A 210 5.42 -9.87 -3.37
CA ASN A 210 5.85 -10.69 -4.50
C ASN A 210 5.59 -10.00 -5.84
N LEU A 211 4.37 -9.48 -6.06
CA LEU A 211 4.01 -8.76 -7.28
C LEU A 211 4.88 -7.51 -7.45
N VAL A 212 5.03 -6.71 -6.41
CA VAL A 212 5.81 -5.46 -6.48
C VAL A 212 7.26 -5.73 -6.79
N LYS A 213 7.91 -6.70 -6.11
CA LYS A 213 9.27 -7.13 -6.43
C LYS A 213 9.39 -7.57 -7.89
N LEU A 214 8.43 -8.35 -8.39
CA LEU A 214 8.39 -8.82 -9.78
C LEU A 214 8.29 -7.66 -10.78
N LEU A 215 7.39 -6.71 -10.54
CA LEU A 215 7.19 -5.54 -11.41
C LEU A 215 8.45 -4.68 -11.48
N PHE A 216 9.08 -4.37 -10.35
CA PHE A 216 10.27 -3.53 -10.32
C PHE A 216 11.52 -4.26 -10.82
N ALA A 217 11.66 -5.57 -10.58
CA ALA A 217 12.73 -6.37 -11.19
C ALA A 217 12.66 -6.33 -12.71
N ASN A 218 11.45 -6.41 -13.27
CA ASN A 218 11.26 -6.33 -14.73
C ASN A 218 11.43 -4.90 -15.27
N LEU A 219 10.89 -3.87 -14.59
CA LEU A 219 10.99 -2.47 -15.00
C LEU A 219 12.45 -2.00 -15.09
N TYR A 220 13.28 -2.43 -14.14
CA TYR A 220 14.67 -2.01 -14.04
C TYR A 220 15.67 -2.97 -14.69
N ARG A 221 15.22 -3.95 -15.48
CA ARG A 221 16.13 -4.64 -16.41
C ARG A 221 16.81 -3.62 -17.31
N ASN A 222 16.02 -2.65 -17.80
CA ASN A 222 16.52 -1.44 -18.44
C ASN A 222 15.99 -0.26 -17.62
N THR A 223 16.86 0.65 -17.17
CA THR A 223 16.42 1.82 -16.42
C THR A 223 15.35 2.58 -17.20
N PRO A 224 14.13 2.75 -16.67
CA PRO A 224 13.07 3.45 -17.40
C PRO A 224 13.41 4.92 -17.57
N THR A 225 12.94 5.52 -18.67
CA THR A 225 13.15 6.94 -18.96
C THR A 225 11.85 7.61 -19.35
N VAL A 226 11.78 8.92 -19.17
CA VAL A 226 10.75 9.79 -19.76
C VAL A 226 11.37 10.77 -20.72
N GLU A 227 10.70 10.99 -21.83
CA GLU A 227 11.13 11.97 -22.82
C GLU A 227 10.72 13.38 -22.38
N LYS A 228 11.66 14.30 -22.40
CA LYS A 228 11.47 15.72 -22.12
C LYS A 228 11.64 16.56 -23.38
N ARG A 229 11.43 17.87 -23.25
CA ARG A 229 11.59 18.83 -24.34
C ARG A 229 12.93 18.62 -25.06
N GLY A 230 12.89 18.59 -26.40
CA GLY A 230 14.07 18.40 -27.25
C GLY A 230 14.56 16.94 -27.34
N GLY A 231 13.73 15.95 -26.96
CA GLY A 231 14.08 14.52 -27.08
C GLY A 231 15.02 14.02 -25.96
N LYS A 232 15.26 14.83 -24.92
CA LYS A 232 16.12 14.43 -23.79
C LYS A 232 15.46 13.32 -22.99
N GLN A 233 16.13 12.17 -22.90
CA GLN A 233 15.69 11.05 -22.07
C GLN A 233 16.17 11.26 -20.62
N VAL A 234 15.25 11.29 -19.66
CA VAL A 234 15.55 11.47 -18.23
C VAL A 234 15.21 10.18 -17.50
N PRO A 235 16.18 9.59 -16.75
CA PRO A 235 15.93 8.38 -15.99
C PRO A 235 14.82 8.55 -14.95
N VAL A 236 14.07 7.46 -14.70
CA VAL A 236 13.04 7.42 -13.67
C VAL A 236 13.56 6.68 -12.46
N GLY A 237 13.57 7.33 -11.30
CA GLY A 237 13.88 6.71 -10.01
C GLY A 237 12.64 6.06 -9.38
N THR A 238 12.86 5.17 -8.43
CA THR A 238 11.80 4.60 -7.59
C THR A 238 12.15 4.76 -6.13
N VAL A 239 11.18 5.16 -5.32
CA VAL A 239 11.29 5.13 -3.85
C VAL A 239 10.28 4.15 -3.29
N ILE A 240 10.76 3.16 -2.53
CA ILE A 240 9.93 2.16 -1.84
C ILE A 240 10.01 2.42 -0.35
N PHE A 241 8.88 2.74 0.28
CA PHE A 241 8.78 2.82 1.74
C PHE A 241 8.40 1.44 2.26
N ASP A 242 9.36 0.77 2.90
CA ASP A 242 9.25 -0.63 3.32
C ASP A 242 8.97 -0.73 4.83
N PRO A 243 7.69 -0.95 5.23
CA PRO A 243 7.32 -1.03 6.64
C PRO A 243 7.62 -2.39 7.27
N ASP A 244 7.83 -3.43 6.46
CA ASP A 244 8.00 -4.80 6.93
C ASP A 244 9.44 -5.32 6.73
N GLY A 245 10.26 -4.64 5.93
CA GLY A 245 11.62 -5.05 5.60
C GLY A 245 11.70 -6.20 4.60
N GLU A 246 10.68 -6.33 3.72
CA GLU A 246 10.54 -7.47 2.80
C GLU A 246 11.11 -7.23 1.40
N TYR A 247 11.49 -5.99 1.06
CA TYR A 247 11.83 -5.64 -0.32
C TYR A 247 13.29 -5.79 -0.66
N PHE A 248 14.21 -5.66 0.29
CA PHE A 248 15.63 -5.49 -0.03
C PHE A 248 16.49 -6.73 0.23
N TRP A 249 16.49 -7.33 1.42
CA TRP A 249 17.25 -8.53 1.78
C TRP A 249 16.38 -9.78 1.85
N PRO A 250 16.98 -10.97 1.89
CA PRO A 250 16.24 -12.18 2.23
C PRO A 250 15.66 -12.09 3.64
N ASP A 251 14.45 -12.62 3.80
CA ASP A 251 13.80 -12.73 5.09
C ASP A 251 14.27 -13.97 5.89
N ASP A 252 13.66 -14.21 7.06
CA ASP A 252 13.92 -15.34 7.95
C ASP A 252 13.67 -16.74 7.32
N LYS A 253 12.94 -16.77 6.21
CA LYS A 253 12.69 -17.99 5.39
C LYS A 253 13.58 -18.05 4.16
N ASN A 254 14.57 -17.19 4.08
CA ASN A 254 15.49 -17.06 2.95
C ASN A 254 14.79 -16.73 1.61
N ARG A 255 13.64 -16.04 1.67
CA ARG A 255 12.96 -15.56 0.48
C ARG A 255 13.68 -14.31 -0.05
N PRO A 256 14.04 -14.28 -1.35
CA PRO A 256 14.90 -13.24 -1.90
C PRO A 256 14.27 -11.85 -1.88
N GLY A 257 15.13 -10.82 -1.73
CA GLY A 257 14.82 -9.42 -1.92
C GLY A 257 15.28 -8.88 -3.28
N LEU A 258 15.12 -7.58 -3.51
CA LEU A 258 15.58 -6.92 -4.74
C LEU A 258 17.13 -6.93 -4.88
N CYS A 259 17.87 -7.00 -3.77
CA CYS A 259 19.33 -7.13 -3.79
C CYS A 259 19.81 -8.47 -4.36
N ASP A 260 18.92 -9.47 -4.40
CA ASP A 260 19.22 -10.79 -4.94
C ASP A 260 19.02 -10.91 -6.45
N VAL A 261 18.44 -9.90 -7.10
CA VAL A 261 18.27 -9.82 -8.55
C VAL A 261 19.58 -9.36 -9.18
N PRO A 262 20.27 -10.22 -9.99
CA PRO A 262 21.59 -9.89 -10.53
C PRO A 262 21.60 -8.61 -11.37
N GLU A 263 20.56 -8.37 -12.14
CA GLU A 263 20.42 -7.21 -13.03
C GLU A 263 20.16 -5.90 -12.27
N LEU A 264 19.88 -5.98 -10.97
CA LEU A 264 19.63 -4.83 -10.11
C LEU A 264 20.81 -4.48 -9.20
N GLN A 265 21.94 -5.18 -9.27
CA GLN A 265 23.08 -4.96 -8.39
C GLN A 265 23.58 -3.51 -8.40
N ASP A 266 23.62 -2.91 -9.57
CA ASP A 266 24.03 -1.51 -9.79
C ASP A 266 22.87 -0.52 -9.72
N LYS A 267 21.67 -0.95 -9.30
CA LYS A 267 20.44 -0.13 -9.35
C LYS A 267 19.74 0.02 -8.00
N VAL A 268 19.94 -0.93 -7.07
CA VAL A 268 19.33 -0.90 -5.75
C VAL A 268 20.19 -0.13 -4.75
N VAL A 269 19.56 0.80 -4.04
CA VAL A 269 20.13 1.60 -2.97
C VAL A 269 19.25 1.49 -1.75
N VAL A 270 19.79 1.04 -0.63
CA VAL A 270 19.03 0.83 0.62
C VAL A 270 19.41 1.89 1.65
N PHE A 271 18.42 2.49 2.28
CA PHE A 271 18.57 3.33 3.47
C PHE A 271 17.93 2.60 4.65
N THR A 272 18.73 2.23 5.64
CA THR A 272 18.29 1.45 6.80
C THR A 272 19.14 1.76 8.01
N PRO A 273 18.55 1.78 9.24
CA PRO A 273 19.33 1.82 10.47
C PRO A 273 19.97 0.48 10.83
N LYS A 274 19.58 -0.62 10.13
CA LYS A 274 20.11 -1.96 10.39
C LYS A 274 21.47 -2.17 9.77
N ALA A 275 22.33 -2.92 10.43
CA ALA A 275 23.53 -3.48 9.82
C ALA A 275 23.13 -4.60 8.83
N GLY A 276 23.81 -4.68 7.70
CA GLY A 276 23.61 -5.74 6.74
C GLY A 276 23.99 -7.11 7.33
N PRO A 277 23.21 -8.17 7.01
CA PRO A 277 23.47 -9.50 7.55
C PRO A 277 24.79 -10.10 7.05
N SER A 278 25.37 -9.58 5.99
CA SER A 278 26.71 -9.92 5.47
C SER A 278 27.36 -8.72 4.79
N LEU A 279 28.64 -8.82 4.43
CA LEU A 279 29.34 -7.80 3.66
C LEU A 279 28.71 -7.59 2.28
N PHE A 280 28.20 -8.67 1.67
CA PHE A 280 27.47 -8.60 0.39
C PHE A 280 26.25 -7.69 0.52
N TYR A 281 25.34 -7.95 1.46
CA TYR A 281 24.13 -7.12 1.63
C TYR A 281 24.44 -5.74 2.19
N GLN A 282 25.47 -5.60 3.02
CA GLN A 282 25.94 -4.28 3.51
C GLN A 282 26.39 -3.37 2.37
N SER A 283 26.88 -3.93 1.26
CA SER A 283 27.31 -3.12 0.11
C SER A 283 26.15 -2.34 -0.56
N PHE A 284 24.90 -2.79 -0.42
CA PHE A 284 23.71 -2.09 -0.92
C PHE A 284 23.22 -0.96 -0.01
N VAL A 285 23.74 -0.82 1.20
CA VAL A 285 23.32 0.21 2.16
C VAL A 285 24.01 1.52 1.87
N ALA A 286 23.27 2.58 1.60
CA ALA A 286 23.79 3.94 1.40
C ALA A 286 23.95 4.69 2.73
N GLY A 287 23.03 4.53 3.67
CA GLY A 287 23.04 5.22 4.96
C GLY A 287 21.82 4.91 5.82
N ASP A 288 21.73 5.64 6.95
CA ASP A 288 20.59 5.64 7.85
C ASP A 288 19.40 6.42 7.23
N ILE A 289 18.23 6.32 7.85
CA ILE A 289 16.97 6.96 7.43
C ILE A 289 16.72 8.31 8.11
N ARG A 290 17.54 8.73 9.05
CA ARG A 290 17.42 10.03 9.72
C ARG A 290 17.76 11.17 8.76
N LEU A 291 17.13 12.35 9.00
CA LEU A 291 17.26 13.53 8.16
C LEU A 291 17.97 14.66 8.91
N ASP A 292 18.73 15.48 8.21
CA ASP A 292 19.06 16.81 8.72
C ASP A 292 17.90 17.77 8.46
N ILE A 293 16.97 17.87 9.44
CA ILE A 293 15.77 18.69 9.30
C ILE A 293 16.05 20.20 9.22
N ARG A 294 17.26 20.64 9.56
CA ARG A 294 17.64 22.06 9.38
C ARG A 294 17.60 22.47 7.92
N ARG A 295 17.84 21.52 7.00
CA ARG A 295 17.88 21.73 5.55
C ARG A 295 16.52 21.62 4.87
N LEU A 296 15.45 21.41 5.67
CA LEU A 296 14.07 21.35 5.21
C LEU A 296 13.33 22.64 5.60
N ARG A 297 12.33 23.02 4.83
CA ARG A 297 11.50 24.19 5.13
C ARG A 297 10.73 23.98 6.44
N PRO A 298 10.78 24.93 7.38
CA PRO A 298 10.03 24.82 8.65
C PRO A 298 8.54 24.51 8.46
N SER A 299 7.90 25.19 7.49
CA SER A 299 6.50 24.98 7.15
C SER A 299 6.17 23.53 6.79
N ASP A 300 7.05 22.85 6.06
CA ASP A 300 6.83 21.47 5.62
C ASP A 300 7.01 20.49 6.78
N VAL A 301 8.11 20.63 7.54
CA VAL A 301 8.37 19.79 8.72
C VAL A 301 7.21 19.88 9.71
N ILE A 302 6.80 21.10 10.06
CA ILE A 302 5.76 21.32 11.07
C ILE A 302 4.38 20.90 10.57
N SER A 303 4.05 21.16 9.28
CA SER A 303 2.74 20.78 8.73
C SER A 303 2.56 19.27 8.60
N ILE A 304 3.64 18.55 8.35
CA ILE A 304 3.60 17.09 8.17
C ILE A 304 3.73 16.36 9.52
N ALA A 305 4.57 16.89 10.43
CA ALA A 305 4.85 16.23 11.71
C ALA A 305 3.76 16.43 12.77
N LEU A 306 2.96 17.50 12.67
CA LEU A 306 1.91 17.79 13.65
C LEU A 306 0.53 17.54 13.05
N SER A 307 -0.38 17.01 13.90
CA SER A 307 -1.75 16.70 13.48
C SER A 307 -2.53 17.95 13.00
N PRO A 308 -3.52 17.79 12.09
CA PRO A 308 -4.33 18.91 11.57
C PRO A 308 -4.94 19.78 12.66
N GLU A 309 -5.36 19.18 13.78
CA GLU A 309 -5.99 19.87 14.90
C GLU A 309 -5.06 20.89 15.60
N LYS A 310 -3.74 20.68 15.49
CA LYS A 310 -2.72 21.58 16.07
C LYS A 310 -2.31 22.70 15.13
N GLN A 311 -2.65 22.62 13.84
CA GLN A 311 -2.15 23.52 12.81
C GLN A 311 -2.53 25.00 13.03
N ASP A 312 -3.66 25.25 13.67
CA ASP A 312 -4.17 26.59 13.96
C ASP A 312 -3.67 27.19 15.27
N GLN A 313 -2.94 26.43 16.08
CA GLN A 313 -2.37 26.94 17.33
C GLN A 313 -1.30 28.01 17.04
N GLN A 314 -1.23 29.03 17.89
CA GLN A 314 -0.33 30.17 17.70
C GLN A 314 1.14 29.74 17.69
N ASN A 315 1.57 28.86 18.59
CA ASN A 315 2.90 28.30 18.63
C ASN A 315 3.26 27.56 17.34
N VAL A 316 2.33 26.81 16.75
CA VAL A 316 2.53 26.06 15.49
C VAL A 316 2.66 27.02 14.31
N ARG A 317 1.82 28.08 14.24
CA ARG A 317 1.94 29.12 13.22
C ARG A 317 3.28 29.85 13.30
N LYS A 318 3.78 30.13 14.50
CA LYS A 318 5.13 30.73 14.72
C LYS A 318 6.23 29.81 14.21
N LEU A 319 6.18 28.51 14.54
CA LEU A 319 7.13 27.52 14.06
C LEU A 319 7.16 27.44 12.52
N LYS A 320 5.99 27.40 11.87
CA LYS A 320 5.89 27.40 10.40
C LYS A 320 6.47 28.64 9.72
N GLY A 321 6.34 29.79 10.35
CA GLY A 321 6.77 31.07 9.83
C GLY A 321 8.23 31.45 10.14
N MET A 322 9.03 30.53 10.69
CA MET A 322 10.43 30.78 11.00
C MET A 322 11.25 30.97 9.71
N ASN A 323 12.25 31.82 9.76
CA ASN A 323 13.27 31.90 8.73
C ASN A 323 14.33 30.80 8.93
N ASP A 324 15.12 30.53 7.92
CA ASP A 324 16.09 29.43 7.93
C ASP A 324 17.13 29.54 9.05
N ALA A 325 17.62 30.77 9.35
CA ALA A 325 18.65 30.97 10.37
C ALA A 325 18.11 30.71 11.79
N ASP A 326 16.92 31.23 12.12
CA ASP A 326 16.26 31.00 13.41
C ASP A 326 15.86 29.51 13.52
N TRP A 327 15.44 28.89 12.43
CA TRP A 327 15.11 27.47 12.37
C TRP A 327 16.32 26.57 12.69
N HIS A 328 17.45 26.82 12.04
CA HIS A 328 18.71 26.09 12.31
C HIS A 328 19.09 26.20 13.79
N GLN A 329 19.05 27.41 14.35
CA GLN A 329 19.40 27.63 15.75
C GLN A 329 18.42 26.90 16.70
N LEU A 330 17.12 26.92 16.41
CA LEU A 330 16.13 26.21 17.21
C LEU A 330 16.35 24.70 17.17
N VAL A 331 16.57 24.13 15.98
CA VAL A 331 16.81 22.69 15.83
C VAL A 331 18.08 22.27 16.57
N ASP A 332 19.18 23.01 16.44
CA ASP A 332 20.44 22.72 17.14
C ASP A 332 20.30 22.83 18.65
N LEU A 333 19.59 23.87 19.15
CA LEU A 333 19.31 24.06 20.57
C LEU A 333 18.50 22.89 21.13
N ILE A 334 17.43 22.51 20.43
CA ILE A 334 16.56 21.39 20.84
C ILE A 334 17.26 20.04 20.70
N HIS A 335 18.10 19.85 19.69
CA HIS A 335 18.89 18.62 19.53
C HIS A 335 19.82 18.40 20.73
N ARG A 336 20.48 19.48 21.20
CA ARG A 336 21.39 19.43 22.34
C ARG A 336 20.68 19.27 23.67
N ASP A 337 19.65 20.08 23.94
CA ASP A 337 19.11 20.28 25.27
C ASP A 337 17.66 19.71 25.44
N GLY A 338 17.02 19.32 24.34
CA GLY A 338 15.65 18.77 24.36
C GLY A 338 14.63 19.68 25.07
N ASN A 339 13.85 19.10 25.96
CA ASN A 339 12.91 19.85 26.79
C ASN A 339 13.59 20.75 27.84
N GLY A 340 14.92 20.58 28.07
CA GLY A 340 15.73 21.43 28.93
C GLY A 340 16.24 22.70 28.24
N ALA A 341 15.96 22.88 26.96
CA ALA A 341 16.39 24.05 26.21
C ALA A 341 15.94 25.35 26.86
N ASP A 342 16.84 26.36 26.88
CA ASP A 342 16.58 27.64 27.53
C ASP A 342 15.33 28.33 26.96
N GLY A 343 14.32 28.53 27.84
CA GLY A 343 13.04 29.11 27.47
C GLY A 343 13.14 30.55 26.95
N HIS A 344 14.11 31.34 27.45
CA HIS A 344 14.32 32.69 26.95
C HIS A 344 14.79 32.68 25.49
N THR A 345 15.76 31.84 25.17
CA THR A 345 16.27 31.69 23.80
C THR A 345 15.18 31.15 22.86
N VAL A 346 14.41 30.14 23.27
CA VAL A 346 13.27 29.62 22.49
C VAL A 346 12.24 30.71 22.20
N ARG A 347 11.91 31.55 23.20
CA ARG A 347 10.98 32.67 23.07
C ARG A 347 11.48 33.70 22.06
N GLN A 348 12.75 34.05 22.17
CA GLN A 348 13.40 35.02 21.26
C GLN A 348 13.37 34.52 19.80
N LEU A 349 13.75 33.26 19.55
CA LEU A 349 13.75 32.65 18.21
C LEU A 349 12.33 32.60 17.61
N LEU A 350 11.32 32.34 18.41
CA LEU A 350 9.92 32.30 17.99
C LEU A 350 9.26 33.68 17.95
N ARG A 351 9.95 34.74 18.39
CA ARG A 351 9.42 36.11 18.49
C ARG A 351 8.10 36.16 19.26
N LEU A 352 8.08 35.51 20.44
CA LEU A 352 6.96 35.51 21.34
C LEU A 352 7.06 36.69 22.32
N GLU A 353 5.90 37.28 22.65
CA GLU A 353 5.82 38.41 23.60
C GLU A 353 5.91 37.91 25.05
N ASP A 354 6.15 38.86 25.97
CA ASP A 354 6.10 38.58 27.39
C ASP A 354 4.68 38.15 27.82
N GLY A 355 4.60 37.04 28.56
CA GLY A 355 3.33 36.39 28.94
C GLY A 355 2.90 35.22 28.09
N GLN A 356 3.59 34.90 26.99
CA GLN A 356 3.30 33.74 26.11
C GLN A 356 4.12 32.49 26.52
N GLU A 357 4.21 32.21 27.82
CA GLU A 357 4.97 31.07 28.36
C GLU A 357 4.38 29.73 27.91
N ALA A 358 3.06 29.62 27.87
CA ALA A 358 2.38 28.38 27.44
C ALA A 358 2.70 28.03 25.99
N GLU A 359 2.71 29.00 25.10
CA GLU A 359 3.07 28.86 23.70
C GLU A 359 4.52 28.42 23.52
N MET A 360 5.45 29.01 24.30
CA MET A 360 6.87 28.67 24.29
C MET A 360 7.07 27.20 24.73
N VAL A 361 6.45 26.79 25.84
CA VAL A 361 6.54 25.42 26.36
C VAL A 361 5.97 24.43 25.35
N ALA A 362 4.82 24.72 24.73
CA ALA A 362 4.20 23.87 23.73
C ALA A 362 5.05 23.76 22.46
N ALA A 363 5.62 24.87 21.98
CA ALA A 363 6.54 24.86 20.84
C ALA A 363 7.79 24.01 21.10
N ARG A 364 8.41 24.19 22.28
CA ARG A 364 9.59 23.42 22.70
C ARG A 364 9.29 21.92 22.77
N ALA A 365 8.16 21.54 23.36
CA ALA A 365 7.75 20.13 23.46
C ALA A 365 7.50 19.51 22.07
N ASN A 366 6.78 20.22 21.19
CA ASN A 366 6.56 19.77 19.82
C ASN A 366 7.88 19.60 19.06
N MET A 367 8.79 20.57 19.15
CA MET A 367 10.09 20.50 18.50
C MET A 367 10.98 19.39 19.07
N THR A 368 10.96 19.17 20.39
CA THR A 368 11.70 18.06 21.01
C THR A 368 11.27 16.72 20.46
N THR A 369 9.97 16.52 20.28
CA THR A 369 9.43 15.30 19.69
C THR A 369 9.89 15.13 18.25
N ILE A 370 9.78 16.18 17.41
CA ILE A 370 10.15 16.14 16.00
C ILE A 370 11.66 15.88 15.83
N VAL A 371 12.50 16.60 16.60
CA VAL A 371 13.96 16.49 16.51
C VAL A 371 14.42 15.08 16.92
N ARG A 372 13.94 14.56 18.05
CA ARG A 372 14.29 13.21 18.50
C ARG A 372 13.86 12.13 17.48
N MET A 373 12.72 12.32 16.84
CA MET A 373 12.17 11.37 15.89
C MET A 373 12.96 11.32 14.57
N LEU A 374 13.38 12.45 14.04
CA LEU A 374 13.83 12.56 12.64
C LEU A 374 15.26 13.07 12.49
N HIS A 375 15.78 13.86 13.44
CA HIS A 375 16.96 14.67 13.20
C HIS A 375 18.28 13.95 13.50
N ASP A 376 19.21 14.05 12.54
CA ASP A 376 20.62 13.78 12.69
C ASP A 376 21.39 14.88 11.94
N PRO A 377 22.19 15.70 12.66
CA PRO A 377 22.94 16.81 12.04
C PRO A 377 24.02 16.35 11.06
N SER A 378 24.44 15.09 11.11
CA SER A 378 25.46 14.51 10.22
C SER A 378 24.83 13.84 8.98
N SER A 379 23.52 13.71 8.93
CA SER A 379 22.83 12.99 7.86
C SER A 379 22.92 13.70 6.51
N GLN A 380 23.23 12.92 5.48
CA GLN A 380 23.16 13.30 4.06
C GLN A 380 22.08 12.50 3.32
N MET A 381 21.20 11.82 4.05
CA MET A 381 20.21 10.89 3.49
C MET A 381 19.42 11.52 2.37
N MET A 382 18.86 12.72 2.56
CA MET A 382 18.04 13.39 1.55
C MET A 382 18.81 13.70 0.26
N ASP A 383 20.04 14.18 0.38
CA ASP A 383 20.87 14.50 -0.80
C ASP A 383 21.28 13.24 -1.56
N MET A 384 21.67 12.20 -0.83
CA MET A 384 22.02 10.90 -1.41
C MET A 384 20.80 10.27 -2.10
N LEU A 385 19.63 10.34 -1.48
CA LEU A 385 18.37 9.85 -2.06
C LEU A 385 18.05 10.60 -3.36
N LEU A 386 18.06 11.93 -3.35
CA LEU A 386 17.79 12.72 -4.56
C LEU A 386 18.81 12.46 -5.67
N ALA A 387 20.09 12.28 -5.33
CA ALA A 387 21.11 11.93 -6.30
C ALA A 387 20.85 10.55 -6.92
N ALA A 388 20.56 9.55 -6.11
CA ALA A 388 20.23 8.21 -6.57
C ALA A 388 18.97 8.20 -7.47
N LEU A 389 17.92 8.93 -7.09
CA LEU A 389 16.69 9.04 -7.89
C LEU A 389 16.95 9.73 -9.25
N ARG A 390 17.80 10.76 -9.31
CA ARG A 390 18.22 11.39 -10.59
C ARG A 390 18.95 10.43 -11.51
N GLU A 391 19.66 9.48 -10.94
CA GLU A 391 20.36 8.43 -11.71
C GLU A 391 19.44 7.27 -12.09
N GLY A 392 18.15 7.33 -11.78
CA GLY A 392 17.19 6.27 -12.06
C GLY A 392 17.43 5.02 -11.22
N ARG A 393 17.74 5.15 -9.93
CA ARG A 393 17.94 4.03 -9.02
C ARG A 393 16.65 3.65 -8.29
N ILE A 394 16.59 2.41 -7.79
CA ILE A 394 15.56 1.94 -6.85
C ILE A 394 16.08 2.22 -5.44
N CYS A 395 15.45 3.15 -4.75
CA CYS A 395 15.78 3.51 -3.37
C CYS A 395 14.78 2.85 -2.42
N VAL A 396 15.24 1.91 -1.60
CA VAL A 396 14.40 1.30 -0.56
C VAL A 396 14.70 1.98 0.76
N ILE A 397 13.65 2.51 1.40
CA ILE A 397 13.72 3.17 2.70
C ILE A 397 13.09 2.25 3.73
N ASP A 398 13.92 1.63 4.54
CA ASP A 398 13.52 0.70 5.59
C ASP A 398 12.91 1.45 6.77
N ILE A 399 11.59 1.53 6.80
CA ILE A 399 10.82 2.13 7.91
C ILE A 399 10.28 1.07 8.88
N SER A 400 10.76 -0.17 8.80
CA SER A 400 10.23 -1.29 9.59
C SER A 400 10.43 -1.14 11.10
N GLN A 401 11.45 -0.38 11.50
CA GLN A 401 11.67 -0.04 12.91
C GLN A 401 10.97 1.25 13.36
N MET A 402 10.41 2.02 12.42
CA MET A 402 9.62 3.22 12.70
C MET A 402 8.14 2.89 12.61
N ARG A 403 7.45 2.73 13.73
CA ARG A 403 6.02 2.39 13.71
C ARG A 403 5.14 3.64 13.81
N GLY A 404 4.05 3.66 13.05
CA GLY A 404 3.01 4.69 13.12
C GLY A 404 3.46 6.06 12.59
N THR A 405 3.20 7.11 13.37
CA THR A 405 3.42 8.51 12.94
C THR A 405 4.84 8.82 12.44
N PRO A 406 5.94 8.37 13.05
CA PRO A 406 7.29 8.63 12.56
C PRO A 406 7.53 8.19 11.11
N ALA A 407 7.10 7.00 10.75
CA ALA A 407 7.22 6.47 9.39
C ALA A 407 6.44 7.32 8.37
N LEU A 408 5.21 7.73 8.73
CA LEU A 408 4.36 8.58 7.88
C LEU A 408 4.95 9.98 7.70
N VAL A 409 5.55 10.55 8.75
CA VAL A 409 6.18 11.87 8.69
C VAL A 409 7.42 11.82 7.80
N LEU A 410 8.30 10.84 7.99
CA LEU A 410 9.51 10.68 7.18
C LEU A 410 9.17 10.55 5.69
N SER A 411 8.30 9.60 5.34
CA SER A 411 7.90 9.37 3.94
C SER A 411 7.16 10.59 3.37
N GLY A 412 6.31 11.26 4.16
CA GLY A 412 5.64 12.50 3.75
C GLY A 412 6.61 13.64 3.43
N LEU A 413 7.67 13.83 4.23
CA LEU A 413 8.71 14.84 3.99
C LEU A 413 9.51 14.55 2.72
N ILE A 414 9.84 13.28 2.48
CA ILE A 414 10.54 12.85 1.26
C ILE A 414 9.68 13.13 0.03
N LEU A 415 8.41 12.70 0.04
CA LEU A 415 7.47 12.93 -1.06
C LEU A 415 7.28 14.43 -1.32
N ARG A 416 7.12 15.23 -0.26
CA ARG A 416 6.97 16.68 -0.36
C ARG A 416 8.19 17.32 -0.99
N ARG A 417 9.40 16.94 -0.57
CA ARG A 417 10.65 17.49 -1.11
C ARG A 417 10.81 17.21 -2.61
N ILE A 418 10.48 15.99 -3.06
CA ILE A 418 10.55 15.60 -4.47
C ILE A 418 9.49 16.36 -5.28
N PHE A 419 8.26 16.42 -4.77
CA PHE A 419 7.13 17.09 -5.43
C PHE A 419 7.41 18.57 -5.65
N ASP A 420 7.81 19.29 -4.60
CA ASP A 420 8.13 20.73 -4.67
C ASP A 420 9.27 21.01 -5.65
N HIS A 421 10.34 20.18 -5.60
CA HIS A 421 11.43 20.28 -6.56
C HIS A 421 10.95 20.18 -8.01
N ASN A 422 10.15 19.15 -8.32
CA ASN A 422 9.64 18.97 -9.68
C ASN A 422 8.67 20.07 -10.08
N GLN A 423 7.85 20.58 -9.16
CA GLN A 423 6.96 21.70 -9.39
C GLN A 423 7.72 22.98 -9.70
N GLU A 424 8.81 23.28 -8.98
CA GLU A 424 9.68 24.42 -9.21
C GLU A 424 10.43 24.33 -10.55
N GLU A 425 10.87 23.11 -10.92
CA GLU A 425 11.59 22.87 -12.18
C GLU A 425 10.67 22.87 -13.41
N PHE A 426 9.38 22.56 -13.24
CA PHE A 426 8.45 22.29 -14.35
C PHE A 426 8.33 23.41 -15.38
N THR A 427 8.44 24.66 -14.96
CA THR A 427 8.30 25.84 -15.83
C THR A 427 9.62 26.42 -16.30
N LYS A 428 10.75 25.90 -15.86
CA LYS A 428 12.07 26.42 -16.25
C LYS A 428 12.40 26.12 -17.71
N ALA A 429 13.25 26.93 -18.30
CA ALA A 429 13.69 26.75 -19.69
C ALA A 429 14.48 25.42 -19.88
N GLN A 430 15.27 25.07 -18.89
CA GLN A 430 16.00 23.80 -18.81
C GLN A 430 15.64 23.09 -17.50
N PRO A 431 14.55 22.31 -17.48
CA PRO A 431 14.08 21.69 -16.27
C PRO A 431 14.98 20.51 -15.85
N GLU A 432 15.33 20.45 -14.58
CA GLU A 432 16.02 19.34 -13.93
C GLU A 432 15.07 18.53 -13.04
N THR A 433 13.92 18.16 -13.59
CA THR A 433 12.94 17.34 -12.90
C THR A 433 13.48 15.95 -12.59
N ILE A 434 12.98 15.34 -11.52
CA ILE A 434 13.31 13.99 -11.08
C ILE A 434 12.04 13.13 -11.23
N PRO A 435 11.87 12.41 -12.35
CA PRO A 435 10.76 11.48 -12.49
C PRO A 435 10.88 10.36 -11.46
N VAL A 436 9.80 10.10 -10.69
CA VAL A 436 9.86 9.12 -9.60
C VAL A 436 8.58 8.32 -9.51
N ILE A 437 8.71 7.01 -9.24
CA ILE A 437 7.61 6.15 -8.80
C ILE A 437 7.71 5.96 -7.28
N ALA A 438 6.68 6.36 -6.54
CA ALA A 438 6.59 6.12 -5.10
C ALA A 438 5.77 4.85 -4.82
N VAL A 439 6.33 3.91 -4.07
CA VAL A 439 5.62 2.73 -3.57
C VAL A 439 5.24 2.97 -2.11
N VAL A 440 3.94 2.97 -1.85
CA VAL A 440 3.37 3.24 -0.52
C VAL A 440 2.55 2.03 -0.08
N GLU A 441 3.04 1.33 0.93
CA GLU A 441 2.29 0.27 1.60
C GLU A 441 1.33 0.85 2.64
N GLU A 442 0.29 0.07 2.97
CA GLU A 442 -0.77 0.46 3.91
C GLU A 442 -1.35 1.85 3.58
N ALA A 443 -1.57 2.09 2.27
CA ALA A 443 -1.97 3.39 1.71
C ALA A 443 -3.23 3.99 2.35
N GLN A 444 -4.11 3.16 2.95
CA GLN A 444 -5.27 3.63 3.71
C GLN A 444 -4.89 4.47 4.93
N ALA A 445 -3.69 4.30 5.48
CA ALA A 445 -3.23 5.09 6.63
C ALA A 445 -3.01 6.57 6.26
N VAL A 446 -2.71 6.86 4.99
CA VAL A 446 -2.35 8.21 4.50
C VAL A 446 -3.35 8.81 3.52
N LEU A 447 -4.22 7.99 2.93
CA LEU A 447 -5.20 8.37 1.90
C LEU A 447 -6.65 8.12 2.34
N GLY A 448 -6.87 7.91 3.65
CA GLY A 448 -8.19 7.66 4.24
C GLY A 448 -9.14 8.86 4.14
N SER A 449 -10.45 8.58 4.12
CA SER A 449 -11.50 9.59 4.00
C SER A 449 -11.70 10.47 5.25
N THR A 450 -11.19 10.06 6.40
CA THR A 450 -11.52 10.65 7.71
C THR A 450 -10.47 11.59 8.30
N GLY A 451 -9.35 11.86 7.66
CA GLY A 451 -8.25 12.62 8.27
C GLY A 451 -7.46 13.57 7.37
N SER A 452 -7.64 13.52 6.08
CA SER A 452 -6.91 14.41 5.18
C SER A 452 -7.74 15.65 4.87
N SER A 453 -7.39 16.79 5.47
CA SER A 453 -7.50 18.03 4.73
C SER A 453 -6.87 17.75 3.36
N GLY A 454 -7.58 17.99 2.24
CA GLY A 454 -7.19 17.56 0.89
C GLY A 454 -5.84 18.07 0.34
N GLU A 455 -4.87 18.38 1.19
CA GLU A 455 -3.61 19.06 0.91
C GLU A 455 -2.37 18.33 1.43
N GLY A 456 -2.50 17.09 1.95
CA GLY A 456 -1.36 16.31 2.43
C GLY A 456 -0.41 15.87 1.30
N PRO A 457 0.89 15.62 1.59
CA PRO A 457 1.91 15.29 0.59
C PRO A 457 1.54 14.05 -0.26
N TYR A 458 0.93 13.05 0.33
CA TYR A 458 0.47 11.85 -0.38
C TYR A 458 -0.71 12.15 -1.33
N VAL A 459 -1.65 12.97 -0.89
CA VAL A 459 -2.80 13.35 -1.70
C VAL A 459 -2.36 14.19 -2.90
N SER A 460 -1.48 15.18 -2.69
CA SER A 460 -0.90 16.01 -3.77
C SER A 460 -0.13 15.13 -4.76
N TRP A 461 0.68 14.17 -4.26
CA TRP A 461 1.41 13.23 -5.11
C TRP A 461 0.48 12.42 -6.02
N VAL A 462 -0.59 11.85 -5.47
CA VAL A 462 -1.53 11.03 -6.25
C VAL A 462 -2.37 11.88 -7.19
N LYS A 463 -2.90 13.02 -6.74
CA LYS A 463 -3.80 13.85 -7.56
C LYS A 463 -3.08 14.63 -8.65
N GLU A 464 -1.91 15.17 -8.36
CA GLU A 464 -1.22 16.13 -9.25
C GLU A 464 0.09 15.60 -9.82
N GLY A 465 0.68 14.55 -9.22
CA GLY A 465 2.02 14.07 -9.55
C GLY A 465 2.24 13.74 -11.02
N ARG A 466 1.19 13.26 -11.72
CA ARG A 466 1.27 12.93 -13.15
C ARG A 466 1.81 14.07 -14.02
N LYS A 467 1.49 15.32 -13.68
CA LYS A 467 1.98 16.51 -14.41
C LYS A 467 3.51 16.66 -14.33
N TYR A 468 4.09 16.09 -13.29
CA TYR A 468 5.51 16.21 -12.94
C TYR A 468 6.27 14.89 -13.10
N ASP A 469 5.71 13.92 -13.84
CA ASP A 469 6.21 12.55 -14.03
C ASP A 469 6.40 11.77 -12.70
N LEU A 470 5.51 12.01 -11.76
CA LEU A 470 5.46 11.31 -10.48
C LEU A 470 4.39 10.23 -10.55
N GLY A 471 4.81 8.97 -10.50
CA GLY A 471 3.96 7.79 -10.43
C GLY A 471 3.75 7.33 -8.99
N ALA A 472 2.72 6.51 -8.77
CA ALA A 472 2.44 5.90 -7.47
C ALA A 472 2.04 4.44 -7.61
N VAL A 473 2.57 3.58 -6.76
CA VAL A 473 2.07 2.22 -6.51
C VAL A 473 1.53 2.20 -5.09
N LEU A 474 0.20 2.14 -4.98
CA LEU A 474 -0.53 2.22 -3.72
C LEU A 474 -1.01 0.83 -3.34
N ILE A 475 -0.54 0.33 -2.22
CA ILE A 475 -0.83 -1.02 -1.74
C ILE A 475 -1.71 -0.91 -0.50
N THR A 476 -2.84 -1.62 -0.49
CA THR A 476 -3.78 -1.61 0.65
C THR A 476 -4.49 -2.93 0.84
N GLN A 477 -4.80 -3.25 2.08
CA GLN A 477 -5.68 -4.35 2.47
C GLN A 477 -7.13 -3.90 2.60
N GLN A 478 -7.38 -2.58 2.69
CA GLN A 478 -8.67 -1.97 2.96
C GLN A 478 -9.00 -0.87 1.94
N PRO A 479 -9.30 -1.22 0.68
CA PRO A 479 -9.65 -0.22 -0.33
C PRO A 479 -10.85 0.64 0.07
N GLY A 480 -11.79 0.10 0.86
CA GLY A 480 -12.93 0.87 1.37
C GLY A 480 -12.57 2.01 2.33
N SER A 481 -11.38 2.01 2.89
CA SER A 481 -10.88 3.10 3.73
C SER A 481 -10.20 4.23 2.94
N ILE A 482 -9.86 4.00 1.67
CA ILE A 482 -9.31 5.03 0.79
C ILE A 482 -10.44 5.88 0.20
N SER A 483 -10.19 7.18 0.03
CA SER A 483 -11.14 8.07 -0.63
C SER A 483 -11.51 7.56 -2.03
N GLY A 484 -12.81 7.50 -2.35
CA GLY A 484 -13.30 7.08 -3.67
C GLY A 484 -12.77 7.96 -4.82
N GLU A 485 -12.49 9.24 -4.55
CA GLU A 485 -11.87 10.15 -5.51
C GLU A 485 -10.45 9.69 -5.90
N ILE A 486 -9.69 9.18 -4.94
CA ILE A 486 -8.33 8.66 -5.19
C ILE A 486 -8.40 7.30 -5.91
N LEU A 487 -9.26 6.41 -5.45
CA LEU A 487 -9.42 5.10 -6.08
C LEU A 487 -9.79 5.23 -7.56
N SER A 488 -10.73 6.12 -7.90
CA SER A 488 -11.18 6.32 -9.28
C SER A 488 -10.11 6.85 -10.24
N GLN A 489 -8.98 7.32 -9.72
CA GLN A 489 -7.84 7.78 -10.51
C GLN A 489 -6.84 6.67 -10.84
N GLY A 490 -7.07 5.44 -10.39
CA GLY A 490 -6.18 4.31 -10.68
C GLY A 490 -6.13 3.97 -12.18
N ASP A 491 -4.92 3.98 -12.74
CA ASP A 491 -4.67 3.62 -14.14
C ASP A 491 -4.48 2.10 -14.30
N ASN A 492 -3.84 1.44 -13.33
CA ASN A 492 -3.58 0.00 -13.29
C ASN A 492 -4.08 -0.58 -11.97
N TRP A 493 -4.76 -1.71 -12.03
CA TRP A 493 -5.37 -2.36 -10.87
C TRP A 493 -4.97 -3.83 -10.80
N PHE A 494 -4.44 -4.24 -9.66
CA PHE A 494 -4.21 -5.63 -9.29
C PHE A 494 -5.05 -5.91 -8.04
N ALA A 495 -6.13 -6.65 -8.21
CA ALA A 495 -7.04 -6.98 -7.13
C ALA A 495 -6.94 -8.48 -6.81
N PHE A 496 -6.55 -8.79 -5.58
CA PHE A 496 -6.49 -10.15 -5.03
C PHE A 496 -7.63 -10.37 -4.05
N HIS A 497 -7.60 -11.50 -3.34
CA HIS A 497 -8.62 -11.85 -2.37
C HIS A 497 -8.92 -10.73 -1.37
N LEU A 498 -10.21 -10.39 -1.25
CA LEU A 498 -10.78 -9.41 -0.32
C LEU A 498 -11.97 -10.03 0.41
N LEU A 499 -12.09 -9.81 1.72
CA LEU A 499 -13.16 -10.38 2.55
C LEU A 499 -14.31 -9.40 2.84
N SER A 500 -14.02 -8.11 2.89
CA SER A 500 -15.00 -7.12 3.33
C SER A 500 -15.96 -6.74 2.21
N ALA A 501 -17.26 -6.83 2.45
CA ALA A 501 -18.28 -6.32 1.53
C ALA A 501 -18.12 -4.81 1.26
N GLY A 502 -17.66 -4.05 2.26
CA GLY A 502 -17.35 -2.62 2.12
C GLY A 502 -16.21 -2.37 1.13
N ASP A 503 -15.14 -3.17 1.21
CA ASP A 503 -14.00 -3.10 0.31
C ASP A 503 -14.37 -3.47 -1.12
N LEU A 504 -15.12 -4.55 -1.32
CA LEU A 504 -15.62 -4.97 -2.62
C LEU A 504 -16.53 -3.91 -3.25
N LYS A 505 -17.42 -3.29 -2.45
CA LYS A 505 -18.27 -2.21 -2.91
C LYS A 505 -17.47 -0.97 -3.32
N ALA A 506 -16.42 -0.62 -2.57
CA ALA A 506 -15.53 0.50 -2.90
C ALA A 506 -14.81 0.27 -4.23
N VAL A 507 -14.26 -0.93 -4.45
CA VAL A 507 -13.64 -1.35 -5.71
C VAL A 507 -14.61 -1.19 -6.88
N LYS A 508 -15.84 -1.73 -6.76
CA LYS A 508 -16.89 -1.62 -7.80
C LYS A 508 -17.28 -0.17 -8.08
N SER A 509 -17.44 0.64 -7.03
CA SER A 509 -17.87 2.03 -7.15
C SER A 509 -16.81 2.90 -7.82
N ALA A 510 -15.53 2.60 -7.60
CA ALA A 510 -14.41 3.33 -8.17
C ALA A 510 -14.07 2.88 -9.60
N ASN A 511 -14.31 1.62 -9.95
CA ASN A 511 -14.05 1.08 -11.28
C ASN A 511 -15.16 0.11 -11.71
N ALA A 512 -16.04 0.58 -12.60
CA ALA A 512 -17.20 -0.18 -13.11
C ALA A 512 -16.82 -1.46 -13.90
N HIS A 513 -15.55 -1.63 -14.28
CA HIS A 513 -15.09 -2.87 -14.91
C HIS A 513 -15.02 -4.06 -13.93
N PHE A 514 -15.00 -3.79 -12.61
CA PHE A 514 -15.10 -4.80 -11.56
C PHE A 514 -16.57 -5.13 -11.26
N SER A 515 -17.16 -5.94 -12.11
CA SER A 515 -18.54 -6.42 -11.98
C SER A 515 -18.73 -7.43 -10.85
N ASP A 516 -19.98 -7.72 -10.49
CA ASP A 516 -20.33 -8.59 -9.35
C ASP A 516 -19.76 -10.00 -9.46
N ASP A 517 -19.63 -10.55 -10.68
CA ASP A 517 -19.01 -11.85 -10.93
C ASP A 517 -17.49 -11.84 -10.57
N ILE A 518 -16.78 -10.77 -10.94
CA ILE A 518 -15.36 -10.60 -10.55
C ILE A 518 -15.25 -10.42 -9.03
N LEU A 519 -16.09 -9.59 -8.43
CA LEU A 519 -16.05 -9.39 -6.98
C LEU A 519 -16.38 -10.68 -6.23
N SER A 520 -17.27 -11.51 -6.79
CA SER A 520 -17.59 -12.82 -6.24
C SER A 520 -16.37 -13.75 -6.31
N SER A 521 -15.60 -13.74 -7.40
CA SER A 521 -14.38 -14.53 -7.50
C SER A 521 -13.31 -14.06 -6.50
N LEU A 522 -13.12 -12.74 -6.37
CA LEU A 522 -12.19 -12.18 -5.36
C LEU A 522 -12.56 -12.54 -3.93
N LEU A 523 -13.87 -12.72 -3.63
CA LEU A 523 -14.35 -13.12 -2.31
C LEU A 523 -14.24 -14.63 -2.07
N ASN A 524 -14.60 -15.44 -3.07
CA ASN A 524 -14.84 -16.87 -2.88
C ASN A 524 -13.66 -17.77 -3.32
N GLU A 525 -12.64 -17.23 -3.97
CA GLU A 525 -11.45 -17.97 -4.43
C GLU A 525 -10.20 -17.50 -3.67
N PRO A 526 -10.03 -17.88 -2.38
CA PRO A 526 -8.92 -17.40 -1.54
C PRO A 526 -7.61 -18.12 -1.83
N ILE A 527 -7.24 -18.26 -3.10
CA ILE A 527 -6.02 -18.94 -3.54
C ILE A 527 -4.86 -17.93 -3.58
N PRO A 528 -3.76 -18.14 -2.84
CA PRO A 528 -2.64 -17.21 -2.84
C PRO A 528 -2.10 -16.93 -4.24
N GLY A 529 -1.92 -15.64 -4.56
CA GLY A 529 -1.45 -15.18 -5.86
C GLY A 529 -2.53 -15.13 -6.96
N HIS A 530 -3.76 -15.62 -6.70
CA HIS A 530 -4.89 -15.42 -7.61
C HIS A 530 -5.47 -14.03 -7.45
N GLY A 531 -5.80 -13.41 -8.57
CA GLY A 531 -6.39 -12.09 -8.60
C GLY A 531 -6.84 -11.71 -9.99
N VAL A 532 -7.15 -10.44 -10.15
CA VAL A 532 -7.59 -9.85 -11.40
C VAL A 532 -6.72 -8.64 -11.71
N PHE A 533 -6.18 -8.60 -12.90
CA PHE A 533 -5.46 -7.46 -13.44
C PHE A 533 -6.36 -6.65 -14.38
N TRP A 534 -6.31 -5.34 -14.27
CA TRP A 534 -6.96 -4.41 -15.18
C TRP A 534 -6.06 -3.18 -15.41
N SER A 535 -6.03 -2.68 -16.65
CA SER A 535 -5.34 -1.45 -17.00
C SER A 535 -6.19 -0.62 -17.94
N SER A 536 -6.18 0.70 -17.76
CA SER A 536 -6.76 1.67 -18.68
C SER A 536 -5.88 1.93 -19.90
N VAL A 537 -4.66 1.39 -19.90
CA VAL A 537 -3.63 1.60 -20.92
C VAL A 537 -3.60 0.41 -21.88
N GLY A 538 -3.19 0.64 -23.11
CA GLY A 538 -3.03 -0.45 -24.10
C GLY A 538 -4.31 -0.92 -24.79
N GLY A 539 -5.44 -0.23 -24.60
CA GLY A 539 -6.66 -0.42 -25.39
C GLY A 539 -7.53 -1.63 -25.01
N LYS A 540 -7.06 -2.54 -24.16
CA LYS A 540 -7.81 -3.71 -23.67
C LYS A 540 -8.37 -3.43 -22.27
N SER A 541 -9.41 -2.61 -22.16
CA SER A 541 -9.97 -2.13 -20.89
C SER A 541 -10.92 -3.14 -20.22
N TYR A 542 -10.54 -4.42 -20.14
CA TYR A 542 -11.30 -5.44 -19.43
C TYR A 542 -10.43 -6.22 -18.43
N PRO A 543 -11.00 -6.66 -17.32
CA PRO A 543 -10.27 -7.40 -16.29
C PRO A 543 -9.84 -8.79 -16.77
N ILE A 544 -8.60 -9.14 -16.51
CA ILE A 544 -7.99 -10.44 -16.85
C ILE A 544 -7.69 -11.18 -15.53
N PRO A 545 -8.29 -12.36 -15.33
CA PRO A 545 -7.96 -13.21 -14.19
C PRO A 545 -6.53 -13.75 -14.33
N ILE A 546 -5.75 -13.63 -13.25
CA ILE A 546 -4.35 -14.05 -13.24
C ILE A 546 -3.99 -14.81 -11.97
N ARG A 547 -3.02 -15.72 -12.10
CA ARG A 547 -2.19 -16.19 -11.00
C ARG A 547 -0.80 -15.60 -11.17
N VAL A 548 -0.40 -14.72 -10.26
CA VAL A 548 0.89 -14.02 -10.33
C VAL A 548 2.05 -15.00 -10.31
N LEU A 549 3.07 -14.75 -11.10
CA LEU A 549 4.31 -15.50 -11.08
C LEU A 549 5.02 -15.36 -9.71
N SER A 550 5.70 -16.41 -9.30
CA SER A 550 6.49 -16.37 -8.07
C SER A 550 7.83 -15.67 -8.32
N PHE A 551 8.10 -14.61 -7.55
CA PHE A 551 9.42 -13.97 -7.54
C PHE A 551 10.49 -14.93 -7.02
N GLU A 552 10.17 -15.69 -5.96
CA GLU A 552 11.04 -16.73 -5.37
C GLU A 552 11.29 -17.89 -6.35
N GLY A 553 10.38 -18.16 -7.29
CA GLY A 553 10.56 -19.14 -8.36
C GLY A 553 11.50 -18.67 -9.47
N GLN A 554 11.79 -17.37 -9.56
CA GLN A 554 12.69 -16.79 -10.56
C GLN A 554 14.06 -16.43 -9.97
N TYR A 555 14.11 -16.01 -8.71
CA TYR A 555 15.31 -15.53 -8.04
C TYR A 555 15.53 -16.29 -6.74
N GLN A 556 16.79 -16.46 -6.38
CA GLN A 556 17.23 -17.09 -5.12
C GLN A 556 18.14 -16.12 -4.37
N ALA A 557 18.21 -16.26 -3.04
CA ALA A 557 19.16 -15.52 -2.23
C ALA A 557 20.58 -15.71 -2.75
N ARG A 558 21.27 -14.62 -3.07
CA ARG A 558 22.62 -14.65 -3.65
C ARG A 558 23.68 -14.98 -2.61
N ASP A 559 23.43 -14.65 -1.35
CA ASP A 559 24.32 -14.97 -0.23
C ASP A 559 23.56 -15.74 0.86
N PRO A 560 23.17 -17.00 0.59
CA PRO A 560 22.35 -17.79 1.50
C PRO A 560 23.08 -18.24 2.78
N LYS A 561 24.40 -18.10 2.83
CA LYS A 561 25.25 -18.43 4.00
C LYS A 561 25.77 -17.18 4.70
N TYR A 562 25.51 -15.99 4.18
CA TYR A 562 26.00 -14.72 4.69
C TYR A 562 27.53 -14.62 4.80
N ASP A 563 28.27 -15.27 3.90
CA ASP A 563 29.72 -15.34 3.88
C ASP A 563 30.37 -14.73 2.62
N GLN A 564 29.57 -14.16 1.71
CA GLN A 564 30.10 -13.52 0.51
C GLN A 564 30.75 -12.18 0.80
N PRO A 565 31.83 -11.84 0.04
CA PRO A 565 32.49 -10.54 0.12
C PRO A 565 31.54 -9.43 -0.35
N GLY A 566 31.89 -8.18 0.01
CA GLY A 566 31.18 -7.01 -0.49
C GLY A 566 31.21 -6.94 -2.01
N ALA A 567 30.11 -6.47 -2.60
CA ALA A 567 29.95 -6.30 -4.03
C ALA A 567 30.08 -4.83 -4.44
N ASP A 568 30.46 -4.59 -5.70
CA ASP A 568 30.40 -3.27 -6.30
C ASP A 568 28.93 -2.94 -6.59
N THR A 569 28.40 -1.92 -5.93
CA THR A 569 26.99 -1.53 -6.00
C THR A 569 26.85 -0.02 -6.16
N ALA A 570 25.70 0.43 -6.67
CA ALA A 570 25.37 1.86 -6.73
C ALA A 570 25.42 2.54 -5.35
N ALA A 571 25.02 1.84 -4.29
CA ALA A 571 25.06 2.38 -2.92
C ALA A 571 26.50 2.57 -2.42
N ALA A 572 27.40 1.64 -2.72
CA ALA A 572 28.80 1.76 -2.37
C ALA A 572 29.47 2.94 -3.09
N GLU A 573 29.20 3.12 -4.39
CA GLU A 573 29.66 4.27 -5.17
C GLU A 573 29.11 5.59 -4.63
N LEU A 574 27.82 5.63 -4.31
CA LEU A 574 27.16 6.81 -3.75
C LEU A 574 27.78 7.23 -2.41
N ARG A 575 27.99 6.28 -1.49
CA ARG A 575 28.70 6.54 -0.22
C ARG A 575 30.09 7.10 -0.45
N TYR A 576 30.84 6.50 -1.36
CA TYR A 576 32.21 6.97 -1.67
C TYR A 576 32.20 8.41 -2.16
N ARG A 577 31.35 8.77 -3.11
CA ARG A 577 31.22 10.14 -3.67
C ARG A 577 30.87 11.16 -2.58
N PHE A 578 29.92 10.87 -1.75
CA PHE A 578 29.46 11.78 -0.70
C PHE A 578 30.48 11.93 0.43
N ASN A 579 31.15 10.85 0.83
CA ASN A 579 32.22 10.91 1.83
C ASN A 579 33.45 11.69 1.30
N ALA A 580 33.82 11.52 0.03
CA ALA A 580 34.90 12.28 -0.60
C ALA A 580 34.57 13.78 -0.67
N ALA A 581 33.33 14.14 -0.99
CA ALA A 581 32.86 15.53 -1.01
C ALA A 581 32.95 16.17 0.39
N LEU A 582 32.52 15.45 1.45
CA LEU A 582 32.66 15.90 2.84
C LEU A 582 34.12 16.11 3.26
N ALA A 583 34.98 15.16 2.93
CA ALA A 583 36.40 15.27 3.24
C ALA A 583 37.06 16.49 2.54
N SER A 584 36.65 16.77 1.31
CA SER A 584 37.10 17.93 0.55
C SER A 584 36.56 19.24 1.14
N ALA A 585 35.28 19.29 1.53
CA ALA A 585 34.69 20.47 2.17
C ALA A 585 35.34 20.79 3.51
N ARG A 586 35.68 19.78 4.32
CA ARG A 586 36.42 19.96 5.60
C ARG A 586 37.82 20.48 5.41
N ARG A 587 38.49 20.19 4.28
CA ARG A 587 39.82 20.70 3.96
C ARG A 587 39.82 22.16 3.49
N LEU A 588 38.69 22.65 2.99
CA LEU A 588 38.53 24.01 2.47
C LEU A 588 38.12 25.03 3.55
N VAL A 589 37.78 24.60 4.78
CA VAL A 589 37.57 25.50 5.92
C VAL A 589 38.93 25.87 6.46
N PRO A 590 39.38 27.17 6.42
CA PRO A 590 40.62 27.59 7.00
C PRO A 590 40.62 27.28 8.50
N ALA A 591 41.74 26.74 8.98
CA ALA A 591 41.99 26.47 10.39
C ALA A 591 42.27 27.79 11.17
N ASP A 592 41.27 28.68 11.26
CA ASP A 592 41.32 29.86 12.08
C ASP A 592 40.03 30.00 12.87
N THR A 593 39.91 29.19 13.89
CA THR A 593 39.28 29.47 15.20
C THR A 593 39.52 28.27 16.10
N THR A 594 40.61 28.32 16.80
CA THR A 594 40.87 27.43 17.94
C THR A 594 40.07 27.94 19.13
N PRO A 595 39.17 27.17 19.72
CA PRO A 595 38.94 27.23 21.15
C PRO A 595 39.90 26.23 21.81
N SER A 596 40.78 26.80 22.57
CA SER A 596 41.70 26.14 23.49
C SER A 596 40.95 25.28 24.49
N ALA A 597 41.59 24.15 24.79
CA ALA A 597 41.40 23.30 25.96
C ALA A 597 40.14 22.42 26.05
N LEU A 598 40.36 21.16 25.77
CA LEU A 598 40.29 20.09 26.79
C LEU A 598 40.73 18.76 26.15
N GLN A 599 42.05 18.52 26.26
CA GLN A 599 42.56 17.14 26.27
C GLN A 599 42.14 16.50 27.59
N ALA A 600 41.38 15.47 27.52
CA ALA A 600 41.22 14.53 28.62
C ALA A 600 41.11 13.12 28.05
N THR A 601 42.21 12.43 28.10
CA THR A 601 42.42 10.99 28.39
C THR A 601 41.36 10.01 27.95
N MET A 602 41.69 9.28 26.88
CA MET A 602 41.16 7.91 26.65
C MET A 602 41.70 7.01 27.77
N THR A 603 40.82 6.42 28.50
CA THR A 603 41.09 5.24 29.31
C THR A 603 40.01 4.18 28.91
N GLU A 604 40.52 3.07 28.39
CA GLU A 604 39.75 1.85 28.18
C GLU A 604 39.22 1.36 29.54
N ALA A 605 37.98 0.92 29.56
CA ALA A 605 37.44 0.11 30.64
C ALA A 605 36.31 -0.80 30.11
N PRO A 606 36.11 -1.95 30.75
CA PRO A 606 35.72 -3.20 30.09
C PRO A 606 34.20 -3.40 30.05
N HIS A 607 33.86 -4.32 29.14
CA HIS A 607 32.53 -4.94 29.03
C HIS A 607 32.05 -5.53 30.37
N ASP A 608 30.84 -5.16 30.73
CA ASP A 608 29.76 -6.00 31.28
C ASP A 608 28.58 -5.09 31.64
N GLU A 609 27.54 -5.10 30.86
CA GLU A 609 26.25 -4.55 31.29
C GLU A 609 25.13 -5.51 30.87
N PRO A 610 24.16 -5.74 31.77
CA PRO A 610 22.97 -6.53 31.45
C PRO A 610 22.00 -5.68 30.64
N GLU A 611 21.44 -6.28 29.60
CA GLU A 611 20.28 -5.76 28.86
C GLU A 611 19.12 -5.45 29.84
N VAL A 612 18.86 -4.18 30.05
CA VAL A 612 17.66 -3.67 30.71
C VAL A 612 16.69 -3.23 29.62
N ASP A 613 15.46 -3.69 29.73
CA ASP A 613 14.33 -3.48 28.84
C ASP A 613 13.95 -1.98 28.77
N GLU A 614 14.58 -1.22 27.87
CA GLU A 614 14.36 0.24 27.70
C GLU A 614 12.94 0.60 27.25
N GLU A 615 12.14 -0.33 26.72
CA GLU A 615 10.74 -0.09 26.33
C GLU A 615 9.78 -0.04 27.54
N GLN A 616 10.07 -0.76 28.62
CA GLN A 616 9.22 -0.75 29.80
C GLN A 616 9.44 0.52 30.65
N ASP A 617 10.65 1.02 30.70
CA ASP A 617 11.00 2.23 31.47
C ASP A 617 10.44 3.52 30.81
N THR A 618 10.42 3.58 29.48
CA THR A 618 9.83 4.74 28.77
C THR A 618 8.31 4.79 28.89
N LEU A 619 7.63 3.65 28.86
CA LEU A 619 6.18 3.58 28.99
C LEU A 619 5.74 3.96 30.43
N ALA A 620 6.45 3.48 31.44
CA ALA A 620 6.23 3.83 32.84
C ALA A 620 6.42 5.33 33.09
N THR A 621 7.41 5.95 32.48
CA THR A 621 7.65 7.39 32.57
C THR A 621 6.50 8.23 31.97
N TYR A 622 5.89 7.77 30.87
CA TYR A 622 4.70 8.43 30.29
C TYR A 622 3.44 8.22 31.12
N GLU A 623 3.27 7.05 31.72
CA GLU A 623 2.15 6.77 32.63
C GLU A 623 2.18 7.70 33.86
N ASP A 624 3.33 7.82 34.48
CA ASP A 624 3.51 8.67 35.69
C ASP A 624 3.35 10.17 35.38
N ALA A 625 3.91 10.62 34.23
CA ALA A 625 3.76 12.01 33.81
C ALA A 625 2.29 12.37 33.49
N SER A 626 1.54 11.44 32.90
CA SER A 626 0.12 11.63 32.60
C SER A 626 -0.74 11.67 33.83
N ILE A 627 -0.44 10.84 34.83
CA ILE A 627 -1.13 10.83 36.14
C ILE A 627 -0.84 12.13 36.90
N GLU A 628 0.40 12.61 36.91
CA GLU A 628 0.80 13.84 37.57
C GLU A 628 0.17 15.08 36.94
N ALA A 629 0.07 15.10 35.58
CA ALA A 629 -0.63 16.14 34.86
C ALA A 629 -2.14 16.14 35.17
N PHE A 630 -2.76 14.97 35.24
CA PHE A 630 -4.18 14.81 35.58
C PHE A 630 -4.47 15.24 37.05
N LYS A 631 -3.56 15.00 37.99
CA LYS A 631 -3.65 15.44 39.40
C LYS A 631 -3.70 16.97 39.56
N ASN A 632 -3.15 17.69 38.57
CA ASN A 632 -3.17 19.15 38.56
C ASN A 632 -4.46 19.75 37.96
N ASP A 633 -5.37 18.94 37.40
CA ASP A 633 -6.67 19.39 36.89
C ASP A 633 -7.71 19.55 38.00
N LYS A 634 -7.51 20.56 38.84
CA LYS A 634 -8.35 20.84 39.99
C LYS A 634 -9.83 21.04 39.65
N ALA A 635 -10.14 21.56 38.46
CA ALA A 635 -11.52 21.81 38.06
C ALA A 635 -12.26 20.49 37.81
N PHE A 636 -11.61 19.54 37.14
CA PHE A 636 -12.19 18.22 36.90
C PHE A 636 -12.28 17.39 38.18
N LEU A 637 -11.25 17.40 39.01
CA LEU A 637 -11.21 16.68 40.30
C LEU A 637 -12.27 17.16 41.27
N ASN A 638 -12.52 18.46 41.37
CA ASN A 638 -13.60 19.02 42.19
C ASN A 638 -14.98 18.52 41.73
N ARG A 639 -15.22 18.50 40.43
CA ARG A 639 -16.46 17.96 39.87
C ARG A 639 -16.62 16.46 40.13
N LEU A 640 -15.52 15.70 40.02
CA LEU A 640 -15.49 14.27 40.33
C LEU A 640 -15.81 14.00 41.79
N THR A 641 -15.23 14.79 42.69
CA THR A 641 -15.46 14.65 44.14
C THR A 641 -16.88 14.99 44.56
N GLN A 642 -17.50 16.03 43.94
CA GLN A 642 -18.84 16.48 44.31
C GLN A 642 -19.97 15.61 43.73
N TYR A 643 -19.83 15.15 42.47
CA TYR A 643 -20.97 14.56 41.74
C TYR A 643 -20.66 13.17 41.18
N GLY A 644 -19.42 12.73 41.24
CA GLY A 644 -18.96 11.57 40.46
C GLY A 644 -18.97 11.85 38.95
N VAL A 645 -18.28 11.02 38.20
CA VAL A 645 -18.18 11.13 36.73
C VAL A 645 -18.27 9.74 36.09
N PRO A 646 -18.96 9.57 34.97
CA PRO A 646 -18.91 8.29 34.23
C PRO A 646 -17.47 7.87 33.94
N TRP A 647 -17.17 6.57 33.97
CA TRP A 647 -15.85 6.01 33.69
C TRP A 647 -15.27 6.56 32.39
N LYS A 648 -16.08 6.59 31.32
CA LYS A 648 -15.70 7.16 30.03
C LYS A 648 -15.30 8.63 30.11
N GLY A 649 -15.96 9.42 30.95
CA GLY A 649 -15.61 10.83 31.16
C GLY A 649 -14.27 11.02 31.88
N VAL A 650 -13.91 10.11 32.81
CA VAL A 650 -12.57 10.11 33.44
C VAL A 650 -11.52 9.67 32.43
N GLN A 651 -11.81 8.65 31.65
CA GLN A 651 -10.94 8.16 30.54
C GLN A 651 -10.66 9.27 29.52
N GLU A 652 -11.69 9.95 29.03
CA GLU A 652 -11.54 11.03 28.04
C GLU A 652 -10.74 12.23 28.60
N GLN A 653 -10.88 12.52 29.89
CA GLN A 653 -10.09 13.59 30.54
C GLN A 653 -8.63 13.18 30.70
N LEU A 654 -8.35 11.96 31.16
CA LEU A 654 -7.01 11.39 31.24
C LEU A 654 -6.32 11.34 29.84
N LYS A 655 -7.06 10.96 28.83
CA LYS A 655 -6.55 10.92 27.44
C LYS A 655 -5.94 12.25 26.97
N LYS A 656 -6.41 13.37 27.46
CA LYS A 656 -5.87 14.70 27.12
C LYS A 656 -4.44 14.92 27.60
N PHE A 657 -4.04 14.21 28.65
CA PHE A 657 -2.71 14.30 29.25
C PHE A 657 -1.75 13.21 28.76
N ILE A 658 -2.25 12.20 28.03
CA ILE A 658 -1.44 11.17 27.41
C ILE A 658 -0.84 11.73 26.12
N PRO A 659 0.48 11.63 25.92
CA PRO A 659 1.15 12.13 24.70
C PRO A 659 0.56 11.54 23.41
N ASP A 660 0.40 12.37 22.39
CA ASP A 660 -0.16 11.98 21.08
C ASP A 660 0.71 10.97 20.30
N VAL A 661 1.93 10.76 20.76
CA VAL A 661 2.89 9.82 20.16
C VAL A 661 2.51 8.35 20.37
N LEU A 662 1.66 8.06 21.35
CA LEU A 662 1.26 6.68 21.68
C LEU A 662 0.08 6.24 20.80
N SER A 663 0.27 5.17 20.04
CA SER A 663 -0.69 4.67 19.05
C SER A 663 -2.01 4.15 19.63
N ASP A 664 -2.05 3.82 20.93
CA ASP A 664 -3.24 3.26 21.62
C ASP A 664 -3.61 4.06 22.88
N ARG A 665 -3.80 5.37 22.72
CA ARG A 665 -4.15 6.29 23.81
C ARG A 665 -5.46 5.95 24.50
N ASP A 666 -6.43 5.41 23.77
CA ASP A 666 -7.73 5.03 24.34
C ASP A 666 -7.60 3.88 25.32
N ASN A 667 -6.84 2.86 24.96
CA ASN A 667 -6.60 1.71 25.81
C ASN A 667 -5.69 2.08 27.00
N MET A 668 -4.65 2.89 26.75
CA MET A 668 -3.79 3.42 27.79
C MET A 668 -4.58 4.27 28.80
N ALA A 669 -5.40 5.21 28.32
CA ALA A 669 -6.26 6.01 29.18
C ALA A 669 -7.21 5.14 30.02
N TYR A 670 -7.79 4.09 29.41
CA TYR A 670 -8.65 3.14 30.11
C TYR A 670 -7.91 2.41 31.24
N ARG A 671 -6.68 1.94 30.99
CA ARG A 671 -5.82 1.26 31.97
C ARG A 671 -5.31 2.18 33.09
N LEU A 672 -5.11 3.47 32.79
CA LEU A 672 -4.62 4.46 33.72
C LEU A 672 -5.70 4.96 34.68
N VAL A 673 -7.00 4.83 34.37
CA VAL A 673 -8.06 5.30 35.28
C VAL A 673 -7.91 4.75 36.71
N PRO A 674 -7.77 3.45 36.98
CA PRO A 674 -7.58 2.94 38.33
C PRO A 674 -6.29 3.46 38.96
N LYS A 675 -5.18 3.49 38.25
CA LYS A 675 -3.89 3.98 38.75
C LYS A 675 -3.96 5.46 39.14
N ALA A 676 -4.57 6.30 38.31
CA ALA A 676 -4.74 7.73 38.57
C ALA A 676 -5.68 7.97 39.78
N MET A 677 -6.77 7.24 39.85
CA MET A 677 -7.70 7.35 40.96
C MET A 677 -7.06 6.94 42.28
N THR A 678 -6.30 5.85 42.28
CA THR A 678 -5.57 5.40 43.49
C THR A 678 -4.46 6.38 43.88
N ALA A 679 -3.73 6.94 42.91
CA ALA A 679 -2.68 7.93 43.19
C ALA A 679 -3.22 9.26 43.76
N ILE A 680 -4.48 9.62 43.48
CA ILE A 680 -5.07 10.90 43.89
C ILE A 680 -5.93 10.74 45.14
N PHE A 681 -6.71 9.68 45.25
CA PHE A 681 -7.74 9.52 46.31
C PHE A 681 -7.49 8.33 47.25
N GLY A 682 -6.43 7.53 47.01
CA GLY A 682 -6.13 6.33 47.80
C GLY A 682 -6.75 5.06 47.21
N GLU A 683 -6.66 3.96 47.93
CA GLU A 683 -7.09 2.63 47.49
C GLU A 683 -8.56 2.57 47.07
N GLN A 684 -8.88 1.73 46.10
CA GLN A 684 -10.26 1.48 45.69
C GLN A 684 -11.08 0.88 46.82
N GLU A 685 -12.35 1.26 46.93
CA GLU A 685 -13.30 0.97 48.03
C GLU A 685 -12.97 1.67 49.36
N VAL A 686 -11.85 2.42 49.45
CA VAL A 686 -11.46 3.25 50.59
C VAL A 686 -11.53 4.74 50.23
N GLY A 687 -10.84 5.18 49.21
CA GLY A 687 -10.82 6.56 48.76
C GLY A 687 -11.75 6.84 47.55
N TRP A 688 -12.01 5.83 46.76
CA TRP A 688 -12.91 5.91 45.60
C TRP A 688 -13.55 4.55 45.33
N LYS A 689 -14.69 4.55 44.56
CA LYS A 689 -15.38 3.33 44.17
C LYS A 689 -16.02 3.45 42.79
N THR A 690 -16.44 2.33 42.23
CA THR A 690 -17.24 2.29 41.02
C THR A 690 -18.67 1.85 41.29
N GLU A 691 -19.66 2.50 40.63
CA GLU A 691 -21.06 2.19 40.75
C GLU A 691 -21.73 2.11 39.37
N LYS A 692 -22.56 1.09 39.14
CA LYS A 692 -23.36 1.00 37.91
C LYS A 692 -24.66 1.78 38.05
N ARG A 693 -24.86 2.82 37.25
CA ARG A 693 -26.09 3.62 37.23
C ARG A 693 -26.91 3.38 35.97
N PRO A 694 -28.23 3.31 36.04
CA PRO A 694 -29.09 3.15 34.88
C PRO A 694 -28.98 4.36 33.93
N ALA A 695 -28.93 4.12 32.63
CA ALA A 695 -28.89 5.20 31.63
C ALA A 695 -30.29 5.82 31.43
N LYS A 696 -30.33 7.11 31.09
CA LYS A 696 -31.55 7.91 30.95
C LYS A 696 -32.52 7.52 29.82
N SER A 697 -32.21 6.55 29.00
CA SER A 697 -33.13 6.01 27.95
C SER A 697 -32.64 4.64 27.47
N GLY A 698 -33.22 3.54 27.96
CA GLY A 698 -33.17 2.19 27.34
C GLY A 698 -31.81 1.58 26.94
N SER A 699 -30.70 2.24 27.19
CA SER A 699 -29.33 1.81 26.89
C SER A 699 -28.68 1.09 28.09
N LYS A 700 -27.58 0.36 27.86
CA LYS A 700 -26.86 -0.39 28.91
C LYS A 700 -26.45 0.49 30.07
N PRO A 701 -26.44 -0.02 31.34
CA PRO A 701 -26.04 0.72 32.51
C PRO A 701 -24.61 1.24 32.39
N THR A 702 -24.35 2.47 32.83
CA THR A 702 -23.07 3.15 32.74
C THR A 702 -22.32 3.04 34.07
N THR A 703 -21.02 2.69 34.03
CA THR A 703 -20.16 2.67 35.23
C THR A 703 -19.73 4.09 35.56
N TRP A 704 -19.91 4.49 36.80
CA TRP A 704 -19.51 5.78 37.38
C TRP A 704 -18.35 5.61 38.35
N VAL A 705 -17.47 6.59 38.41
CA VAL A 705 -16.41 6.73 39.41
C VAL A 705 -16.88 7.73 40.46
N LEU A 706 -16.81 7.36 41.74
CA LEU A 706 -17.22 8.15 42.88
C LEU A 706 -16.06 8.23 43.85
N VAL A 707 -15.83 9.41 44.42
CA VAL A 707 -14.86 9.62 45.50
C VAL A 707 -15.58 9.46 46.84
N LEU A 708 -15.01 8.64 47.71
CA LEU A 708 -15.52 8.43 49.08
C LEU A 708 -14.92 9.53 49.97
N GLN A 709 -15.78 10.44 50.45
CA GLN A 709 -15.36 11.40 51.48
C GLN A 709 -15.26 10.62 52.78
N GLY A 710 -14.07 10.56 53.37
CA GLY A 710 -13.93 10.06 54.72
C GLY A 710 -14.79 10.91 55.67
N GLU A 711 -15.66 10.25 56.45
CA GLU A 711 -16.36 10.91 57.56
C GLU A 711 -15.29 11.54 58.45
N SER A 712 -15.23 12.88 58.48
CA SER A 712 -14.47 13.59 59.46
C SER A 712 -15.15 13.40 60.82
N SER A 713 -14.57 12.55 61.67
CA SER A 713 -14.87 12.46 63.08
C SER A 713 -14.38 13.71 63.78
#